data_5156e6a01676f37cf69e6fef59f36afb
#
_entry.id   5156e6a01676f37cf69e6fef59f36afb
#
_cell.length_a   1.000
_cell.length_b   1.000
_cell.length_c   1.000
_cell.angle_alpha   90.00
_cell.angle_beta   90.00
_cell.angle_gamma   90.00
#
_symmetry.space_group_name_H-M   'P 1'
#
loop_
_entity.id
_entity.type
_entity.pdbx_description
1 polymer ?
#
loop_
_entity_poly.entity_id
_entity_poly.type
_entity_poly.pdbx_seq_one_letter_code
_entity_poly.pdbx_strand_id
1 'polypeptide(L)'
;MAAENADPLKGKTLLVVGSGTVRKRFVFQKLKSLDLRLVLLNQENNWAARYADEFIEADTYDHAQCIAKVEERLKSVPIHGALTFWENDIPLCAALCERFGWVGHSLDSALNARNKLRTRKALDSAGLSALSVPYAHVRSTEELAASAQKLGFPCVLKPAWGSASQFVVLLEDIEEAKNAFEYIQANIGPKFDPIYTYGTELLIEKFLPGAEVDVELLLQGGQAMFHAFNDNFPTAAPFFVETGDAMPSRHEDSDLDAVLEMAVSAVSALGLKDGALHVEAKIAPDGPRLIEVNARMGGDYLGDWVRTVWGVDLVEEAARIALGMKVAPVKPKEPKTHLVGKYIIPASSGVITGIVSPAERTDPERIHNITLLKEAGDAVLVPPEGFEEIGWVVGKGNTYAEAEFNLDEVLKQAQVTIARFDSTSSIGKTRRRNRFNAAKVARRRILQSARMEKIRGLDTAAMKSLRVGILCNRYEETRSADSEAPGAADPSEAAVHQDLTSVGLNIQKALESRGHKTVFFDMNETPLPFEKIAESNVDVVFNVCERINNSSLLEPHAAAILDCLGVPYTGSNPLTLALCIDKIKVKKMLEHYSLPTPRFDYAFDKDDPIRDDLRYPLIVKPANTDNSIGISNKSVVTSLRELKDQVAEILEKHRRPALIEEFIEGDEVDVSVLGNEERVKVLPLSRSVFDGLPPGVWHIYPFQAKWSEDSVYKNIRTERPALYSQKLTALISEICLDAFNIFDCHDYARVEVRIDKAGNPYILEINPNPSINMGDCVPACAQMTGLNYEDFIEEILRETVLRYRERPPYFHLQSSLVSL
;
A
#
# COMPACT_ATOMS: atom_id res chain seq x y z
N MET A 1 31.31 49.45 10.97
CA MET A 1 30.84 48.46 10.01
C MET A 1 30.75 47.15 10.76
N ALA A 2 29.56 46.80 11.21
CA ALA A 2 29.30 45.48 11.80
C ALA A 2 29.34 44.47 10.67
N ALA A 3 30.26 43.54 10.73
CA ALA A 3 30.21 42.32 9.86
C ALA A 3 28.90 41.63 10.19
N GLU A 4 28.01 41.52 9.23
CA GLU A 4 26.85 40.64 9.30
C GLU A 4 27.40 39.24 9.64
N ASN A 5 27.08 38.72 10.83
CA ASN A 5 27.34 37.33 11.20
C ASN A 5 26.46 36.48 10.30
N ALA A 6 26.99 36.08 9.14
CA ALA A 6 26.34 35.06 8.31
C ALA A 6 26.16 33.79 9.15
N ASP A 7 24.95 33.26 9.21
CA ASP A 7 24.70 32.00 9.92
C ASP A 7 25.65 30.92 9.39
N PRO A 8 26.47 30.31 10.25
CA PRO A 8 27.49 29.34 9.85
C PRO A 8 26.90 28.07 9.19
N LEU A 9 25.58 27.83 9.31
CA LEU A 9 24.87 26.74 8.65
C LEU A 9 24.60 27.01 7.17
N LYS A 10 24.47 28.27 6.79
CA LYS A 10 24.09 28.66 5.43
C LYS A 10 25.00 28.08 4.36
N GLY A 11 24.40 27.35 3.41
CA GLY A 11 25.11 26.74 2.27
C GLY A 11 25.91 25.48 2.61
N LYS A 12 25.86 24.98 3.84
CA LYS A 12 26.39 23.67 4.17
C LYS A 12 25.51 22.57 3.61
N THR A 13 26.11 21.45 3.21
CA THR A 13 25.40 20.27 2.71
C THR A 13 25.38 19.22 3.79
N LEU A 14 24.20 18.73 4.13
CA LEU A 14 23.96 17.71 5.14
C LEU A 14 23.33 16.48 4.49
N LEU A 15 23.90 15.30 4.75
CA LEU A 15 23.29 14.03 4.38
C LEU A 15 22.27 13.62 5.45
N VAL A 16 21.03 13.45 5.04
CA VAL A 16 19.97 12.87 5.88
C VAL A 16 19.80 11.42 5.49
N VAL A 17 20.01 10.51 6.45
CA VAL A 17 19.92 9.06 6.24
C VAL A 17 18.55 8.59 6.71
N GLY A 18 17.75 8.10 5.77
CA GLY A 18 16.37 7.69 6.01
C GLY A 18 15.38 8.85 6.18
N SER A 19 14.20 8.70 5.68
CA SER A 19 13.13 9.70 5.82
C SER A 19 12.28 9.50 7.06
N GLY A 20 12.18 8.25 7.53
CA GLY A 20 11.16 7.85 8.48
C GLY A 20 9.75 8.02 7.91
N THR A 21 8.76 8.01 8.79
CA THR A 21 7.35 8.24 8.43
C THR A 21 7.06 9.72 8.19
N VAL A 22 5.91 10.02 7.57
CA VAL A 22 5.46 11.39 7.31
C VAL A 22 5.35 12.25 8.58
N ARG A 23 5.28 11.65 9.75
CA ARG A 23 5.33 12.34 11.06
C ARG A 23 6.63 13.14 11.24
N LYS A 24 7.74 12.72 10.62
CA LYS A 24 9.02 13.41 10.65
C LYS A 24 9.13 14.60 9.68
N ARG A 25 8.04 15.00 9.02
CA ARG A 25 8.02 16.15 8.09
C ARG A 25 8.58 17.43 8.71
N PHE A 26 8.27 17.69 9.99
CA PHE A 26 8.75 18.88 10.69
C PHE A 26 10.29 18.97 10.75
N VAL A 27 10.98 17.85 10.83
CA VAL A 27 12.45 17.77 10.79
C VAL A 27 12.98 18.34 9.48
N PHE A 28 12.46 17.86 8.34
CA PHE A 28 12.88 18.33 7.01
C PHE A 28 12.53 19.81 6.79
N GLN A 29 11.37 20.24 7.26
CA GLN A 29 10.97 21.65 7.21
C GLN A 29 11.93 22.53 8.03
N LYS A 30 12.30 22.09 9.23
CA LYS A 30 13.27 22.80 10.06
C LYS A 30 14.64 22.86 9.39
N LEU A 31 15.20 21.73 8.92
CA LEU A 31 16.49 21.69 8.24
C LEU A 31 16.53 22.63 7.02
N LYS A 32 15.46 22.67 6.23
CA LYS A 32 15.36 23.62 5.09
C LYS A 32 15.29 25.08 5.55
N SER A 33 14.64 25.37 6.67
CA SER A 33 14.59 26.74 7.22
C SER A 33 15.94 27.26 7.70
N LEU A 34 16.93 26.38 7.86
CA LEU A 34 18.31 26.70 8.21
C LEU A 34 19.21 26.99 6.98
N ASP A 35 18.66 27.13 5.80
CA ASP A 35 19.36 27.33 4.53
C ASP A 35 20.40 26.21 4.23
N LEU A 36 20.17 24.99 4.77
CA LEU A 36 20.98 23.82 4.48
C LEU A 36 20.63 23.24 3.11
N ARG A 37 21.64 22.79 2.39
CA ARG A 37 21.47 21.89 1.26
C ARG A 37 21.33 20.48 1.78
N LEU A 38 20.27 19.77 1.42
CA LEU A 38 19.96 18.44 1.89
C LEU A 38 20.19 17.40 0.81
N VAL A 39 20.99 16.39 1.10
CA VAL A 39 21.09 15.16 0.34
C VAL A 39 20.31 14.09 1.11
N LEU A 40 19.29 13.50 0.53
CA LEU A 40 18.51 12.42 1.17
C LEU A 40 18.97 11.07 0.63
N LEU A 41 19.44 10.20 1.52
CA LEU A 41 19.67 8.79 1.24
C LEU A 41 18.49 7.98 1.78
N ASN A 42 17.75 7.31 0.91
CA ASN A 42 16.55 6.56 1.30
C ASN A 42 16.30 5.38 0.35
N GLN A 43 15.49 4.40 0.79
CA GLN A 43 15.17 3.20 0.01
C GLN A 43 14.32 3.52 -1.23
N GLU A 44 13.43 4.51 -1.12
CA GLU A 44 12.50 4.88 -2.18
C GLU A 44 12.26 6.39 -2.22
N ASN A 45 11.82 6.88 -3.36
CA ASN A 45 11.37 8.25 -3.51
C ASN A 45 9.98 8.41 -2.88
N ASN A 46 9.93 9.09 -1.74
CA ASN A 46 8.69 9.29 -0.97
C ASN A 46 8.44 10.77 -0.63
N TRP A 47 7.54 11.00 0.33
CA TRP A 47 7.12 12.32 0.79
C TRP A 47 8.28 13.27 1.15
N ALA A 48 9.46 12.76 1.57
CA ALA A 48 10.61 13.55 2.02
C ALA A 48 11.45 14.09 0.85
N ALA A 49 11.42 13.45 -0.31
CA ALA A 49 12.24 13.82 -1.46
C ALA A 49 12.00 15.28 -1.92
N ARG A 50 10.78 15.82 -1.73
CA ARG A 50 10.47 17.22 -2.04
C ARG A 50 11.25 18.24 -1.22
N TYR A 51 11.82 17.84 -0.09
CA TYR A 51 12.65 18.70 0.77
C TYR A 51 14.14 18.55 0.48
N ALA A 52 14.54 17.52 -0.24
CA ALA A 52 15.91 17.26 -0.60
C ALA A 52 16.30 18.06 -1.85
N ASP A 53 17.52 18.59 -1.86
CA ASP A 53 18.12 19.19 -3.06
C ASP A 53 18.67 18.11 -3.97
N GLU A 54 18.97 16.93 -3.40
CA GLU A 54 19.46 15.73 -4.10
C GLU A 54 18.96 14.47 -3.41
N PHE A 55 18.77 13.42 -4.20
CA PHE A 55 18.28 12.13 -3.73
C PHE A 55 19.24 11.00 -4.15
N ILE A 56 19.54 10.13 -3.19
CA ILE A 56 20.31 8.90 -3.39
C ILE A 56 19.40 7.73 -3.02
N GLU A 57 18.96 6.98 -4.02
CA GLU A 57 18.16 5.77 -3.80
C GLU A 57 19.06 4.57 -3.53
N ALA A 58 18.91 3.94 -2.37
CA ALA A 58 19.65 2.75 -1.98
C ALA A 58 18.90 1.98 -0.88
N ASP A 59 19.08 0.67 -0.83
CA ASP A 59 18.65 -0.13 0.30
C ASP A 59 19.47 0.25 1.55
N THR A 60 18.85 0.89 2.53
CA THR A 60 19.51 1.37 3.75
C THR A 60 20.00 0.23 4.66
N TYR A 61 19.63 -1.01 4.40
CA TYR A 61 20.17 -2.21 5.05
C TYR A 61 21.42 -2.77 4.34
N ASP A 62 21.68 -2.39 3.08
CA ASP A 62 22.93 -2.66 2.37
C ASP A 62 23.93 -1.51 2.57
N HIS A 63 24.63 -1.52 3.70
CA HIS A 63 25.60 -0.49 4.05
C HIS A 63 26.72 -0.33 2.99
N ALA A 64 27.16 -1.43 2.36
CA ALA A 64 28.20 -1.39 1.35
C ALA A 64 27.74 -0.62 0.10
N GLN A 65 26.54 -0.89 -0.37
CA GLN A 65 25.92 -0.16 -1.50
C GLN A 65 25.75 1.32 -1.15
N CYS A 66 25.22 1.63 0.04
CA CYS A 66 25.01 3.01 0.48
C CYS A 66 26.31 3.80 0.53
N ILE A 67 27.36 3.22 1.13
CA ILE A 67 28.69 3.84 1.22
C ILE A 67 29.25 4.12 -0.20
N ALA A 68 29.16 3.15 -1.11
CA ALA A 68 29.65 3.31 -2.48
C ALA A 68 28.91 4.44 -3.24
N LYS A 69 27.59 4.53 -3.09
CA LYS A 69 26.79 5.59 -3.72
C LYS A 69 27.09 6.98 -3.14
N VAL A 70 27.28 7.07 -1.82
CA VAL A 70 27.68 8.32 -1.16
C VAL A 70 29.09 8.73 -1.58
N GLU A 71 30.03 7.78 -1.69
CA GLU A 71 31.40 8.03 -2.16
C GLU A 71 31.42 8.53 -3.61
N GLU A 72 30.60 7.95 -4.48
CA GLU A 72 30.41 8.45 -5.86
C GLU A 72 29.85 9.88 -5.86
N ARG A 73 28.87 10.14 -4.99
CA ARG A 73 28.25 11.47 -4.91
C ARG A 73 29.24 12.55 -4.41
N LEU A 74 30.12 12.21 -3.46
CA LEU A 74 31.14 13.10 -2.93
C LEU A 74 32.11 13.61 -4.01
N LYS A 75 32.24 12.95 -5.16
CA LYS A 75 33.07 13.43 -6.27
C LYS A 75 32.52 14.70 -6.93
N SER A 76 31.23 14.96 -6.81
CA SER A 76 30.55 16.10 -7.44
C SER A 76 29.93 17.09 -6.45
N VAL A 77 29.58 16.64 -5.25
CA VAL A 77 28.91 17.46 -4.22
C VAL A 77 29.61 17.30 -2.89
N PRO A 78 30.11 18.39 -2.30
CA PRO A 78 30.69 18.31 -0.95
C PRO A 78 29.57 18.04 0.07
N ILE A 79 29.68 16.98 0.84
CA ILE A 79 28.83 16.68 2.01
C ILE A 79 29.68 16.93 3.25
N HIS A 80 29.14 17.69 4.21
CA HIS A 80 29.89 18.19 5.35
C HIS A 80 29.61 17.40 6.63
N GLY A 81 28.56 16.58 6.66
CA GLY A 81 28.17 15.74 7.78
C GLY A 81 26.95 14.91 7.44
N ALA A 82 26.63 13.96 8.31
CA ALA A 82 25.46 13.10 8.19
C ALA A 82 24.71 13.01 9.52
N LEU A 83 23.38 12.84 9.45
CA LEU A 83 22.54 12.53 10.61
C LEU A 83 21.33 11.71 10.19
N THR A 84 20.71 11.09 11.19
CA THR A 84 19.41 10.43 11.04
C THR A 84 18.49 10.79 12.21
N PHE A 85 17.19 10.79 11.93
CA PHE A 85 16.13 10.90 12.93
C PHE A 85 15.24 9.66 12.95
N TRP A 86 15.70 8.60 12.25
CA TRP A 86 14.98 7.34 12.15
C TRP A 86 15.76 6.20 12.79
N GLU A 87 15.07 5.46 13.63
CA GLU A 87 15.67 4.44 14.50
C GLU A 87 16.43 3.36 13.71
N ASN A 88 15.85 2.90 12.61
CA ASN A 88 16.41 1.79 11.82
C ASN A 88 17.66 2.18 11.04
N ASP A 89 17.85 3.48 10.77
CA ASP A 89 18.99 3.99 9.98
C ASP A 89 20.19 4.44 10.83
N ILE A 90 20.12 4.33 12.16
CA ILE A 90 21.21 4.68 13.09
C ILE A 90 22.51 3.93 12.74
N PRO A 91 22.51 2.59 12.51
CA PRO A 91 23.74 1.87 12.17
C PRO A 91 24.37 2.33 10.85
N LEU A 92 23.55 2.58 9.82
CA LEU A 92 24.02 3.08 8.53
C LEU A 92 24.61 4.50 8.67
N CYS A 93 23.92 5.40 9.37
CA CYS A 93 24.41 6.76 9.60
C CYS A 93 25.78 6.75 10.31
N ALA A 94 25.94 5.92 11.33
CA ALA A 94 27.21 5.75 12.04
C ALA A 94 28.30 5.19 11.13
N ALA A 95 28.00 4.18 10.30
CA ALA A 95 28.96 3.62 9.34
C ALA A 95 29.45 4.67 8.32
N LEU A 96 28.54 5.54 7.86
CA LEU A 96 28.87 6.65 6.96
C LEU A 96 29.74 7.70 7.66
N CYS A 97 29.39 8.09 8.91
CA CYS A 97 30.20 9.03 9.69
C CYS A 97 31.63 8.50 9.91
N GLU A 98 31.78 7.23 10.29
CA GLU A 98 33.06 6.58 10.49
C GLU A 98 33.86 6.49 9.19
N ARG A 99 33.22 6.09 8.08
CA ARG A 99 33.87 5.94 6.76
C ARG A 99 34.41 7.26 6.20
N PHE A 100 33.68 8.37 6.37
CA PHE A 100 34.01 9.66 5.78
C PHE A 100 34.63 10.64 6.78
N GLY A 101 34.82 10.25 8.03
CA GLY A 101 35.38 11.08 9.07
C GLY A 101 34.50 12.26 9.50
N TRP A 102 33.19 12.10 9.38
CA TRP A 102 32.21 13.08 9.85
C TRP A 102 31.96 12.93 11.35
N VAL A 103 31.50 14.02 11.97
CA VAL A 103 31.11 13.99 13.38
C VAL A 103 29.86 13.12 13.55
N GLY A 104 29.91 12.19 14.50
CA GLY A 104 28.86 11.25 14.79
C GLY A 104 29.34 10.07 15.63
N HIS A 105 28.49 9.05 15.74
CA HIS A 105 28.80 7.83 16.48
C HIS A 105 29.68 6.88 15.65
N SER A 106 30.49 6.06 16.31
CA SER A 106 31.09 4.88 15.67
C SER A 106 30.00 3.82 15.43
N LEU A 107 30.23 2.96 14.43
CA LEU A 107 29.27 1.87 14.16
C LEU A 107 29.09 0.97 15.40
N ASP A 108 30.17 0.67 16.13
CA ASP A 108 30.08 -0.16 17.33
C ASP A 108 29.24 0.50 18.43
N SER A 109 29.43 1.80 18.68
CA SER A 109 28.63 2.56 19.65
C SER A 109 27.14 2.61 19.24
N ALA A 110 26.87 2.82 17.96
CA ALA A 110 25.50 2.81 17.41
C ALA A 110 24.82 1.44 17.58
N LEU A 111 25.54 0.36 17.31
CA LEU A 111 25.06 -1.02 17.51
C LEU A 111 24.86 -1.34 19.00
N ASN A 112 25.72 -0.82 19.89
CA ASN A 112 25.59 -0.99 21.34
C ASN A 112 24.31 -0.30 21.87
N ALA A 113 23.94 0.85 21.33
CA ALA A 113 22.70 1.52 21.66
C ALA A 113 21.49 0.81 21.06
N ARG A 114 21.57 0.43 19.79
CA ARG A 114 20.42 -0.08 19.04
C ARG A 114 19.98 -1.50 19.41
N ASN A 115 20.91 -2.34 19.88
CA ASN A 115 20.61 -3.72 20.29
C ASN A 115 20.57 -3.82 21.81
N LYS A 116 19.40 -4.06 22.37
CA LYS A 116 19.16 -4.13 23.83
C LYS A 116 20.08 -5.13 24.55
N LEU A 117 20.38 -6.27 23.92
CA LEU A 117 21.31 -7.25 24.53
C LEU A 117 22.75 -6.72 24.54
N ARG A 118 23.16 -5.99 23.49
CA ARG A 118 24.50 -5.34 23.48
C ARG A 118 24.56 -4.21 24.51
N THR A 119 23.49 -3.42 24.66
CA THR A 119 23.34 -2.40 25.70
C THR A 119 23.61 -3.00 27.08
N ARG A 120 22.93 -4.10 27.45
CA ARG A 120 23.10 -4.77 28.73
C ARG A 120 24.54 -5.26 28.94
N LYS A 121 25.13 -5.90 27.93
CA LYS A 121 26.52 -6.38 27.97
C LYS A 121 27.54 -5.24 28.11
N ALA A 122 27.30 -4.11 27.45
CA ALA A 122 28.20 -2.95 27.55
C ALA A 122 28.17 -2.36 28.97
N LEU A 123 27.01 -2.25 29.59
CA LEU A 123 26.86 -1.81 30.97
C LEU A 123 27.56 -2.79 31.95
N ASP A 124 27.38 -4.10 31.75
CA ASP A 124 28.05 -5.12 32.57
C ASP A 124 29.58 -5.00 32.45
N SER A 125 30.08 -4.80 31.24
CA SER A 125 31.52 -4.65 30.98
C SER A 125 32.11 -3.38 31.57
N ALA A 126 31.30 -2.33 31.70
CA ALA A 126 31.66 -1.07 32.33
C ALA A 126 31.55 -1.08 33.86
N GLY A 127 31.08 -2.20 34.46
CA GLY A 127 30.81 -2.30 35.90
C GLY A 127 29.56 -1.57 36.34
N LEU A 128 28.66 -1.27 35.42
CA LEU A 128 27.43 -0.52 35.63
C LEU A 128 26.14 -1.42 35.62
N SER A 129 26.32 -2.71 35.93
CA SER A 129 25.19 -3.66 35.96
C SER A 129 24.07 -3.22 36.89
N ALA A 130 24.35 -2.44 37.94
CA ALA A 130 23.35 -1.87 38.83
C ALA A 130 22.41 -0.86 38.16
N LEU A 131 22.80 -0.25 37.06
CA LEU A 131 21.97 0.66 36.27
C LEU A 131 21.09 -0.09 35.26
N SER A 132 21.32 -1.38 35.09
CA SER A 132 20.60 -2.26 34.18
C SER A 132 19.52 -3.06 34.91
N VAL A 133 18.67 -3.69 34.11
CA VAL A 133 17.68 -4.66 34.58
C VAL A 133 18.31 -6.04 34.53
N PRO A 134 18.10 -6.91 35.57
CA PRO A 134 18.49 -8.32 35.47
C PRO A 134 17.88 -8.99 34.23
N TYR A 135 18.72 -9.62 33.41
CA TYR A 135 18.31 -10.13 32.10
C TYR A 135 18.94 -11.49 31.77
N ALA A 136 18.37 -12.16 30.77
CA ALA A 136 18.99 -13.31 30.12
C ALA A 136 18.70 -13.30 28.60
N HIS A 137 19.68 -13.72 27.80
CA HIS A 137 19.47 -14.04 26.40
C HIS A 137 18.82 -15.42 26.29
N VAL A 138 17.75 -15.58 25.53
CA VAL A 138 17.00 -16.83 25.40
C VAL A 138 16.88 -17.27 23.95
N ARG A 139 17.22 -18.54 23.67
CA ARG A 139 17.27 -19.12 22.34
C ARG A 139 16.32 -20.31 22.17
N SER A 140 15.85 -20.86 23.30
CA SER A 140 14.90 -21.97 23.32
C SER A 140 13.91 -21.85 24.45
N THR A 141 12.85 -22.62 24.38
CA THR A 141 11.81 -22.67 25.42
C THR A 141 12.37 -23.16 26.77
N GLU A 142 13.41 -24.03 26.75
CA GLU A 142 14.08 -24.54 27.96
C GLU A 142 14.94 -23.45 28.61
N GLU A 143 15.73 -22.69 27.80
CA GLU A 143 16.51 -21.55 28.30
C GLU A 143 15.59 -20.45 28.84
N LEU A 144 14.45 -20.21 28.19
CA LEU A 144 13.44 -19.27 28.64
C LEU A 144 12.90 -19.68 30.01
N ALA A 145 12.46 -20.95 30.15
CA ALA A 145 11.89 -21.46 31.42
C ALA A 145 12.89 -21.36 32.57
N ALA A 146 14.16 -21.78 32.35
CA ALA A 146 15.22 -21.68 33.33
C ALA A 146 15.53 -20.22 33.73
N SER A 147 15.57 -19.34 32.76
CA SER A 147 15.84 -17.91 32.97
C SER A 147 14.69 -17.22 33.70
N ALA A 148 13.43 -17.48 33.30
CA ALA A 148 12.26 -16.94 33.97
C ALA A 148 12.17 -17.37 35.41
N GLN A 149 12.45 -18.66 35.72
CA GLN A 149 12.49 -19.17 37.07
C GLN A 149 13.58 -18.48 37.92
N LYS A 150 14.76 -18.20 37.32
CA LYS A 150 15.85 -17.51 38.03
C LYS A 150 15.54 -16.03 38.27
N LEU A 151 14.94 -15.34 37.29
CA LEU A 151 14.57 -13.93 37.45
C LEU A 151 13.35 -13.74 38.35
N GLY A 152 12.46 -14.72 38.39
CA GLY A 152 11.17 -14.65 39.06
C GLY A 152 10.13 -13.79 38.35
N PHE A 153 8.89 -14.23 38.30
CA PHE A 153 7.79 -13.48 37.71
C PHE A 153 7.36 -12.26 38.54
N PRO A 154 6.81 -11.21 37.96
CA PRO A 154 6.62 -11.03 36.50
C PRO A 154 7.93 -10.73 35.79
N CYS A 155 7.99 -11.10 34.48
CA CYS A 155 9.11 -10.86 33.59
C CYS A 155 8.64 -10.17 32.30
N VAL A 156 9.57 -9.58 31.55
CA VAL A 156 9.32 -9.00 30.24
C VAL A 156 10.11 -9.75 29.17
N LEU A 157 9.43 -10.30 28.17
CA LEU A 157 10.06 -10.89 27.01
C LEU A 157 10.04 -9.88 25.89
N LYS A 158 11.17 -9.67 25.21
CA LYS A 158 11.28 -8.69 24.11
C LYS A 158 12.39 -9.03 23.13
N PRO A 159 12.32 -8.57 21.86
CA PRO A 159 13.44 -8.65 20.92
C PRO A 159 14.60 -7.78 21.35
N ALA A 160 15.82 -8.19 21.01
CA ALA A 160 17.02 -7.36 21.15
C ALA A 160 17.00 -6.19 20.15
N TRP A 161 16.46 -6.41 18.97
CA TRP A 161 16.16 -5.42 17.95
C TRP A 161 14.66 -5.09 17.97
N GLY A 162 14.25 -3.94 17.50
CA GLY A 162 12.87 -3.53 17.46
C GLY A 162 12.65 -2.14 18.06
N SER A 163 11.48 -1.56 17.82
CA SER A 163 11.04 -0.26 18.31
C SER A 163 9.51 -0.26 18.53
N ALA A 164 8.95 0.82 19.09
CA ALA A 164 7.52 1.00 19.28
C ALA A 164 6.85 -0.20 20.00
N SER A 165 7.49 -0.73 21.04
CA SER A 165 7.00 -1.85 21.89
C SER A 165 6.63 -3.13 21.14
N GLN A 166 7.08 -3.29 19.87
CA GLN A 166 6.82 -4.49 19.07
C GLN A 166 7.33 -5.75 19.78
N PHE A 167 6.43 -6.72 19.97
CA PHE A 167 6.73 -7.99 20.65
C PHE A 167 7.25 -7.85 22.11
N VAL A 168 7.01 -6.71 22.76
CA VAL A 168 7.31 -6.54 24.19
C VAL A 168 6.11 -7.00 24.99
N VAL A 169 6.29 -8.02 25.84
CA VAL A 169 5.20 -8.69 26.55
C VAL A 169 5.53 -8.92 28.02
N LEU A 170 4.62 -8.50 28.91
CA LEU A 170 4.66 -8.85 30.31
C LEU A 170 4.18 -10.30 30.50
N LEU A 171 4.91 -11.08 31.26
CA LEU A 171 4.68 -12.49 31.56
C LEU A 171 4.45 -12.66 33.06
N GLU A 172 3.36 -13.31 33.41
CA GLU A 172 3.02 -13.55 34.81
C GLU A 172 3.35 -14.97 35.26
N ASP A 173 3.46 -15.90 34.28
CA ASP A 173 3.78 -17.30 34.57
C ASP A 173 4.56 -17.96 33.43
N ILE A 174 4.96 -19.22 33.64
CA ILE A 174 5.80 -19.98 32.69
C ILE A 174 5.03 -20.41 31.45
N GLU A 175 3.73 -20.63 31.55
CA GLU A 175 2.92 -21.03 30.38
C GLU A 175 2.70 -19.87 29.44
N GLU A 176 2.41 -18.68 29.94
CA GLU A 176 2.40 -17.44 29.16
C GLU A 176 3.76 -17.19 28.49
N ALA A 177 4.87 -17.42 29.25
CA ALA A 177 6.20 -17.21 28.71
C ALA A 177 6.48 -18.12 27.50
N LYS A 178 6.11 -19.41 27.58
CA LYS A 178 6.28 -20.35 26.46
C LYS A 178 5.42 -19.95 25.26
N ASN A 179 4.17 -19.65 25.49
CA ASN A 179 3.24 -19.24 24.43
C ASN A 179 3.71 -17.96 23.73
N ALA A 180 4.17 -16.95 24.49
CA ALA A 180 4.71 -15.71 23.95
C ALA A 180 5.98 -15.94 23.14
N PHE A 181 6.89 -16.78 23.61
CA PHE A 181 8.14 -17.10 22.93
C PHE A 181 7.89 -17.80 21.59
N GLU A 182 7.05 -18.84 21.59
CA GLU A 182 6.67 -19.54 20.35
C GLU A 182 6.02 -18.61 19.35
N TYR A 183 5.12 -17.75 19.84
CA TYR A 183 4.46 -16.75 19.01
C TYR A 183 5.46 -15.76 18.40
N ILE A 184 6.36 -15.19 19.23
CA ILE A 184 7.35 -14.22 18.74
C ILE A 184 8.28 -14.89 17.75
N GLN A 185 8.80 -16.09 18.03
CA GLN A 185 9.68 -16.81 17.10
C GLN A 185 9.03 -17.11 15.74
N ALA A 186 7.74 -17.41 15.76
CA ALA A 186 6.99 -17.69 14.51
C ALA A 186 6.73 -16.45 13.65
N ASN A 187 6.75 -15.25 14.24
CA ASN A 187 6.33 -14.00 13.58
C ASN A 187 7.44 -12.97 13.42
N ILE A 188 8.52 -13.04 14.21
CA ILE A 188 9.64 -12.11 14.12
C ILE A 188 10.49 -12.39 12.86
N GLY A 189 10.87 -11.34 12.13
CA GLY A 189 11.75 -11.45 10.98
C GLY A 189 11.64 -10.29 10.02
N PRO A 190 12.50 -10.23 8.97
CA PRO A 190 12.55 -9.11 8.03
C PRO A 190 11.24 -8.83 7.28
N LYS A 191 10.35 -9.83 7.19
CA LYS A 191 9.00 -9.66 6.62
C LYS A 191 8.05 -8.88 7.52
N PHE A 192 8.29 -8.88 8.83
CA PHE A 192 7.50 -8.12 9.79
C PHE A 192 8.02 -6.67 9.89
N ASP A 193 9.32 -6.52 10.13
CA ASP A 193 10.02 -5.23 10.10
C ASP A 193 11.44 -5.48 9.56
N PRO A 194 11.92 -4.72 8.57
CA PRO A 194 13.26 -4.86 8.00
C PRO A 194 14.39 -4.78 9.03
N ILE A 195 14.19 -4.17 10.20
CA ILE A 195 15.20 -4.11 11.28
C ILE A 195 15.67 -5.51 11.72
N TYR A 196 14.80 -6.51 11.62
CA TYR A 196 15.15 -7.89 11.96
C TYR A 196 16.10 -8.57 10.97
N THR A 197 16.53 -7.85 9.91
CA THR A 197 17.69 -8.25 9.10
C THR A 197 18.99 -8.27 9.91
N TYR A 198 19.09 -7.42 10.94
CA TYR A 198 20.25 -7.41 11.85
C TYR A 198 20.25 -8.57 12.86
N GLY A 199 19.10 -9.15 13.17
CA GLY A 199 18.97 -10.28 14.09
C GLY A 199 17.56 -10.41 14.71
N THR A 200 17.29 -11.61 15.24
CA THR A 200 16.00 -11.96 15.86
C THR A 200 16.17 -12.46 17.29
N GLU A 201 17.27 -12.08 17.95
CA GLU A 201 17.59 -12.49 19.31
C GLU A 201 16.52 -11.97 20.28
N LEU A 202 16.12 -12.84 21.22
CA LEU A 202 15.18 -12.50 22.28
C LEU A 202 15.88 -12.42 23.63
N LEU A 203 15.43 -11.49 24.46
CA LEU A 203 15.85 -11.41 25.85
C LEU A 203 14.65 -11.40 26.77
N ILE A 204 14.83 -12.03 27.94
CA ILE A 204 13.90 -11.95 29.06
C ILE A 204 14.52 -11.08 30.16
N GLU A 205 13.75 -10.17 30.71
CA GLU A 205 14.17 -9.26 31.78
C GLU A 205 13.23 -9.36 32.97
N LYS A 206 13.74 -9.08 34.17
CA LYS A 206 12.91 -8.88 35.34
C LYS A 206 12.01 -7.67 35.11
N PHE A 207 10.72 -7.78 35.38
CA PHE A 207 9.84 -6.62 35.35
C PHE A 207 10.23 -5.60 36.43
N LEU A 208 10.36 -4.35 36.05
CA LEU A 208 10.66 -3.23 36.93
C LEU A 208 9.38 -2.45 37.21
N PRO A 209 8.93 -2.41 38.48
CA PRO A 209 7.92 -1.44 38.90
C PRO A 209 8.54 -0.04 38.95
N GLY A 210 7.72 0.99 38.75
CA GLY A 210 8.14 2.39 38.88
C GLY A 210 7.62 3.22 37.73
N ALA A 211 7.75 4.54 37.88
CA ALA A 211 7.39 5.51 36.86
C ALA A 211 8.44 5.50 35.73
N GLU A 212 7.99 5.67 34.54
CA GLU A 212 8.84 5.76 33.35
C GLU A 212 9.08 7.24 33.00
N VAL A 213 10.34 7.56 32.77
CA VAL A 213 10.82 8.92 32.49
C VAL A 213 11.85 8.85 31.38
N ASP A 214 11.71 9.72 30.39
CA ASP A 214 12.69 9.84 29.32
C ASP A 214 13.57 11.08 29.48
N VAL A 215 14.76 10.98 28.95
CA VAL A 215 15.73 12.08 28.90
C VAL A 215 16.05 12.37 27.44
N GLU A 216 15.64 13.54 26.97
CA GLU A 216 16.18 14.13 25.75
C GLU A 216 17.54 14.76 26.04
N LEU A 217 18.60 14.26 25.40
CA LEU A 217 19.99 14.61 25.72
C LEU A 217 20.72 15.09 24.46
N LEU A 218 21.43 16.22 24.56
CA LEU A 218 22.41 16.65 23.57
C LEU A 218 23.82 16.35 24.08
N LEU A 219 24.57 15.56 23.31
CA LEU A 219 25.96 15.28 23.59
C LEU A 219 26.89 15.97 22.58
N GLN A 220 28.01 16.52 23.04
CA GLN A 220 29.10 16.94 22.19
C GLN A 220 30.46 16.61 22.87
N GLY A 221 31.27 15.82 22.17
CA GLY A 221 32.55 15.34 22.72
C GLY A 221 32.41 14.51 24.01
N GLY A 222 31.28 13.81 24.17
CA GLY A 222 30.97 13.00 25.35
C GLY A 222 30.44 13.82 26.55
N GLN A 223 30.24 15.12 26.40
CA GLN A 223 29.66 15.99 27.45
C GLN A 223 28.20 16.28 27.19
N ALA A 224 27.37 16.23 28.22
CA ALA A 224 25.99 16.64 28.17
C ALA A 224 25.86 18.16 28.06
N MET A 225 25.46 18.66 26.89
CA MET A 225 25.30 20.08 26.61
C MET A 225 23.90 20.59 26.95
N PHE A 226 22.90 19.70 26.94
CA PHE A 226 21.53 20.01 27.28
C PHE A 226 20.79 18.71 27.66
N HIS A 227 19.79 18.83 28.53
CA HIS A 227 18.86 17.76 28.86
C HIS A 227 17.47 18.30 29.13
N ALA A 228 16.46 17.51 28.83
CA ALA A 228 15.06 17.72 29.22
C ALA A 228 14.45 16.36 29.61
N PHE A 229 13.46 16.40 30.49
CA PHE A 229 12.75 15.20 30.94
C PHE A 229 11.27 15.27 30.53
N ASN A 230 10.71 14.14 30.16
CA ASN A 230 9.28 13.91 30.03
C ASN A 230 8.86 12.69 30.83
N ASP A 231 7.65 12.71 31.37
CA ASP A 231 7.03 11.56 32.02
C ASP A 231 6.27 10.75 30.98
N ASN A 232 6.44 9.44 30.95
CA ASN A 232 5.58 8.54 30.22
C ASN A 232 4.42 8.08 31.09
N PHE A 233 3.22 8.04 30.52
CA PHE A 233 2.06 7.59 31.25
C PHE A 233 2.01 6.05 31.34
N PRO A 234 1.46 5.51 32.45
CA PRO A 234 1.42 4.07 32.66
C PRO A 234 0.74 3.32 31.51
N THR A 235 1.37 2.24 31.07
CA THR A 235 0.83 1.33 30.06
C THR A 235 -0.03 0.24 30.66
N ALA A 236 -0.93 -0.33 29.88
CA ALA A 236 -1.78 -1.44 30.34
C ALA A 236 -1.14 -2.80 30.01
N ALA A 237 -1.04 -3.68 31.04
CA ALA A 237 -0.60 -5.06 30.82
C ALA A 237 -1.54 -5.83 29.87
N PRO A 238 -1.07 -6.85 29.14
CA PRO A 238 0.31 -7.37 29.09
C PRO A 238 1.20 -6.69 28.06
N PHE A 239 0.69 -5.69 27.35
CA PHE A 239 1.41 -4.98 26.27
C PHE A 239 1.75 -3.56 26.73
N PHE A 240 2.93 -3.11 26.37
CA PHE A 240 3.44 -1.80 26.74
C PHE A 240 3.10 -0.75 25.67
N VAL A 241 1.80 -0.51 25.46
CA VAL A 241 1.33 0.52 24.54
C VAL A 241 1.43 1.87 25.23
N GLU A 242 2.17 2.78 24.63
CA GLU A 242 2.27 4.17 25.11
C GLU A 242 0.90 4.83 25.11
N THR A 243 0.57 5.51 26.20
CA THR A 243 -0.73 6.16 26.37
C THR A 243 -0.65 7.67 26.33
N GLY A 244 0.54 8.24 26.53
CA GLY A 244 0.80 9.68 26.49
C GLY A 244 1.99 10.08 27.33
N ASP A 245 2.30 11.37 27.29
CA ASP A 245 3.48 11.99 27.89
C ASP A 245 3.14 13.31 28.58
N ALA A 246 4.05 13.78 29.41
CA ALA A 246 4.01 15.14 29.97
C ALA A 246 5.41 15.75 30.02
N MET A 247 5.53 17.04 29.67
CA MET A 247 6.76 17.81 29.76
C MET A 247 6.50 19.23 30.30
N PRO A 248 7.29 19.72 31.29
CA PRO A 248 8.39 19.02 31.94
C PRO A 248 7.91 17.89 32.85
N SER A 249 8.84 17.03 33.27
CA SER A 249 8.57 15.97 34.24
C SER A 249 8.08 16.53 35.58
N ARG A 250 7.27 15.76 36.28
CA ARG A 250 6.68 16.08 37.60
C ARG A 250 7.43 15.43 38.77
N HIS A 251 8.45 14.64 38.49
CA HIS A 251 9.23 13.96 39.51
C HIS A 251 10.11 14.95 40.26
N GLU A 252 10.51 14.57 41.48
CA GLU A 252 11.36 15.37 42.33
C GLU A 252 12.75 15.58 41.67
N ASP A 253 13.32 16.77 41.84
CA ASP A 253 14.63 17.10 41.25
C ASP A 253 15.72 16.07 41.60
N SER A 254 15.70 15.52 42.81
CA SER A 254 16.66 14.48 43.25
C SER A 254 16.53 13.19 42.45
N ASP A 255 15.34 12.78 42.08
CA ASP A 255 15.10 11.61 41.21
C ASP A 255 15.55 11.88 39.77
N LEU A 256 15.24 13.08 39.28
CA LEU A 256 15.64 13.50 37.93
C LEU A 256 17.16 13.66 37.78
N ASP A 257 17.84 14.18 38.82
CA ASP A 257 19.32 14.25 38.88
C ASP A 257 19.93 12.84 38.85
N ALA A 258 19.37 11.89 39.61
CA ALA A 258 19.83 10.51 39.59
C ALA A 258 19.58 9.83 38.21
N VAL A 259 18.44 10.11 37.55
CA VAL A 259 18.15 9.65 36.19
C VAL A 259 19.13 10.23 35.19
N LEU A 260 19.48 11.52 35.30
CA LEU A 260 20.48 12.15 34.44
C LEU A 260 21.85 11.52 34.59
N GLU A 261 22.29 11.31 35.84
CA GLU A 261 23.59 10.67 36.14
C GLU A 261 23.64 9.24 35.57
N MET A 262 22.56 8.47 35.71
CA MET A 262 22.39 7.15 35.12
C MET A 262 22.46 7.23 33.59
N ALA A 263 21.74 8.15 32.96
CA ALA A 263 21.68 8.31 31.51
C ALA A 263 23.09 8.68 30.95
N VAL A 264 23.79 9.65 31.57
CA VAL A 264 25.13 10.07 31.13
C VAL A 264 26.14 8.91 31.31
N SER A 265 26.06 8.16 32.40
CA SER A 265 26.88 6.99 32.62
C SER A 265 26.64 5.89 31.59
N ALA A 266 25.38 5.62 31.28
CA ALA A 266 24.98 4.62 30.30
C ALA A 266 25.45 4.99 28.87
N VAL A 267 25.21 6.22 28.41
CA VAL A 267 25.61 6.65 27.08
C VAL A 267 27.15 6.66 26.93
N SER A 268 27.88 6.99 28.01
CA SER A 268 29.34 6.89 28.03
C SER A 268 29.80 5.44 27.92
N ALA A 269 29.20 4.50 28.66
CA ALA A 269 29.52 3.07 28.57
C ALA A 269 29.24 2.47 27.18
N LEU A 270 28.25 2.98 26.46
CA LEU A 270 27.93 2.60 25.09
C LEU A 270 28.90 3.22 24.07
N GLY A 271 29.74 4.19 24.46
CA GLY A 271 30.69 4.88 23.60
C GLY A 271 30.09 6.00 22.76
N LEU A 272 28.87 6.46 23.07
CA LEU A 272 28.22 7.57 22.38
C LEU A 272 28.85 8.91 22.78
N LYS A 273 29.04 9.82 21.81
CA LYS A 273 29.77 11.07 22.06
C LYS A 273 29.09 12.32 21.50
N ASP A 274 28.43 12.22 20.38
CA ASP A 274 28.00 13.39 19.62
C ASP A 274 26.57 13.18 19.05
N GLY A 275 25.67 14.13 19.24
CA GLY A 275 24.33 14.10 18.68
C GLY A 275 23.21 14.30 19.70
N ALA A 276 21.98 14.21 19.21
CA ALA A 276 20.78 14.17 20.04
C ALA A 276 20.43 12.71 20.36
N LEU A 277 20.14 12.42 21.62
CA LEU A 277 19.86 11.09 22.14
C LEU A 277 18.55 11.11 22.93
N HIS A 278 17.86 9.98 22.93
CA HIS A 278 16.67 9.74 23.75
C HIS A 278 16.93 8.53 24.64
N VAL A 279 16.82 8.71 25.94
CA VAL A 279 17.13 7.68 26.95
C VAL A 279 15.88 7.40 27.77
N GLU A 280 15.41 6.16 27.72
CA GLU A 280 14.26 5.70 28.48
C GLU A 280 14.70 5.04 29.79
N ALA A 281 14.08 5.45 30.90
CA ALA A 281 14.42 5.01 32.24
C ALA A 281 13.20 4.75 33.09
N LYS A 282 13.35 3.92 34.13
CA LYS A 282 12.38 3.80 35.22
C LYS A 282 12.97 4.27 36.55
N ILE A 283 12.20 5.05 37.27
CA ILE A 283 12.48 5.40 38.66
C ILE A 283 11.95 4.25 39.52
N ALA A 284 12.83 3.28 39.79
CA ALA A 284 12.53 2.15 40.67
C ALA A 284 12.77 2.50 42.14
N PRO A 285 12.18 1.75 43.11
CA PRO A 285 12.31 2.05 44.54
C PRO A 285 13.76 2.09 45.05
N ASP A 286 14.67 1.41 44.37
CA ASP A 286 16.11 1.31 44.73
C ASP A 286 17.01 2.14 43.79
N GLY A 287 16.43 3.09 43.05
CA GLY A 287 17.10 4.01 42.15
C GLY A 287 16.78 3.79 40.67
N PRO A 288 17.24 4.69 39.77
CA PRO A 288 16.91 4.64 38.37
C PRO A 288 17.51 3.43 37.66
N ARG A 289 16.78 2.90 36.66
CA ARG A 289 17.20 1.80 35.81
C ARG A 289 16.97 2.13 34.33
N LEU A 290 17.98 1.83 33.53
CA LEU A 290 17.92 2.01 32.09
C LEU A 290 16.96 1.02 31.42
N ILE A 291 16.04 1.50 30.62
CA ILE A 291 15.22 0.71 29.71
C ILE A 291 15.90 0.59 28.36
N GLU A 292 16.15 1.73 27.69
CA GLU A 292 16.70 1.79 26.33
C GLU A 292 17.47 3.09 26.10
N VAL A 293 18.41 3.08 25.14
CA VAL A 293 19.07 4.28 24.61
C VAL A 293 18.89 4.32 23.11
N ASN A 294 18.26 5.37 22.63
CA ASN A 294 18.08 5.65 21.23
C ASN A 294 19.08 6.73 20.79
N ALA A 295 20.00 6.40 19.86
CA ALA A 295 21.03 7.32 19.38
C ALA A 295 20.47 8.33 18.36
N ARG A 296 19.31 8.87 18.67
CA ARG A 296 18.54 9.92 17.99
C ARG A 296 17.65 10.63 19.00
N MET A 297 17.12 11.80 18.66
CA MET A 297 16.10 12.47 19.49
C MET A 297 14.82 11.62 19.57
N GLY A 298 14.02 11.87 20.57
CA GLY A 298 12.74 11.22 20.82
C GLY A 298 11.78 11.24 19.63
N GLY A 299 10.84 10.30 19.66
CA GLY A 299 9.78 10.14 18.67
C GLY A 299 8.69 11.22 18.78
N ASP A 300 7.63 11.01 18.10
CA ASP A 300 6.28 11.58 18.28
C ASP A 300 6.20 13.06 18.75
N TYR A 301 6.96 13.95 18.13
CA TYR A 301 6.98 15.40 18.41
C TYR A 301 7.68 15.82 19.73
N LEU A 302 8.36 14.94 20.45
CA LEU A 302 9.13 15.33 21.63
C LEU A 302 10.14 16.45 21.34
N GLY A 303 10.76 16.45 20.16
CA GLY A 303 11.62 17.56 19.71
C GLY A 303 10.89 18.90 19.62
N ASP A 304 9.64 18.92 19.22
CA ASP A 304 8.80 20.12 19.21
C ASP A 304 8.40 20.54 20.65
N TRP A 305 8.17 19.57 21.54
CA TRP A 305 7.89 19.85 22.95
C TRP A 305 9.10 20.45 23.64
N VAL A 306 10.31 19.93 23.43
CA VAL A 306 11.54 20.53 23.97
C VAL A 306 11.70 21.98 23.51
N ARG A 307 11.44 22.26 22.25
CA ARG A 307 11.48 23.61 21.71
C ARG A 307 10.41 24.51 22.34
N THR A 308 9.20 24.02 22.50
CA THR A 308 8.08 24.77 23.06
C THR A 308 8.27 25.06 24.54
N VAL A 309 8.66 24.05 25.32
CA VAL A 309 8.81 24.15 26.78
C VAL A 309 10.11 24.85 27.18
N TRP A 310 11.21 24.47 26.52
CA TRP A 310 12.56 24.91 26.93
C TRP A 310 13.23 25.89 25.94
N GLY A 311 12.69 26.07 24.76
CA GLY A 311 13.24 26.97 23.74
C GLY A 311 14.47 26.45 23.02
N VAL A 312 14.81 25.18 23.17
CA VAL A 312 15.95 24.52 22.51
C VAL A 312 15.45 23.65 21.39
N ASP A 313 15.94 23.89 20.17
CA ASP A 313 15.53 23.12 18.97
C ASP A 313 16.52 21.97 18.72
N LEU A 314 16.13 20.76 19.11
CA LEU A 314 16.97 19.56 19.00
C LEU A 314 17.36 19.25 17.55
N VAL A 315 16.54 19.57 16.56
CA VAL A 315 16.84 19.35 15.13
C VAL A 315 17.98 20.28 14.68
N GLU A 316 17.90 21.55 15.06
CA GLU A 316 18.93 22.53 14.75
C GLU A 316 20.25 22.18 15.44
N GLU A 317 20.21 21.88 16.76
CA GLU A 317 21.42 21.56 17.51
C GLU A 317 22.08 20.25 17.03
N ALA A 318 21.29 19.22 16.70
CA ALA A 318 21.80 17.99 16.09
C ALA A 318 22.48 18.26 14.74
N ALA A 319 21.88 19.12 13.90
CA ALA A 319 22.50 19.51 12.63
C ALA A 319 23.82 20.28 12.83
N ARG A 320 23.89 21.18 13.82
CA ARG A 320 25.13 21.90 14.18
C ARG A 320 26.22 20.91 14.63
N ILE A 321 25.87 19.96 15.51
CA ILE A 321 26.80 18.91 15.97
C ILE A 321 27.30 18.08 14.78
N ALA A 322 26.42 17.59 13.94
CA ALA A 322 26.77 16.78 12.76
C ALA A 322 27.67 17.51 11.76
N LEU A 323 27.58 18.85 11.72
CA LEU A 323 28.46 19.71 10.91
C LEU A 323 29.73 20.15 11.65
N GLY A 324 30.04 19.60 12.83
CA GLY A 324 31.23 19.88 13.63
C GLY A 324 31.24 21.27 14.29
N MET A 325 30.10 21.89 14.43
CA MET A 325 29.96 23.20 15.06
C MET A 325 29.80 23.04 16.57
N LYS A 326 30.39 23.99 17.33
CA LYS A 326 30.21 23.99 18.76
C LYS A 326 28.81 24.45 19.13
N VAL A 327 28.12 23.68 19.97
CA VAL A 327 26.80 24.00 20.50
C VAL A 327 26.88 24.45 21.96
N ALA A 328 26.02 25.39 22.36
CA ALA A 328 25.90 25.87 23.72
C ALA A 328 24.47 26.34 23.97
N PRO A 329 23.48 25.42 23.93
CA PRO A 329 22.09 25.80 24.13
C PRO A 329 21.86 26.31 25.54
N VAL A 330 21.06 27.36 25.66
CA VAL A 330 20.71 27.96 26.96
C VAL A 330 19.33 27.44 27.39
N LYS A 331 19.30 26.60 28.38
CA LYS A 331 18.06 26.15 29.03
C LYS A 331 17.59 27.24 30.01
N PRO A 332 16.35 27.74 29.89
CA PRO A 332 15.80 28.66 30.88
C PRO A 332 15.64 27.95 32.24
N LYS A 333 15.66 28.70 33.34
CA LYS A 333 15.45 28.14 34.69
C LYS A 333 14.07 27.57 34.87
N GLU A 334 13.07 28.25 34.31
CA GLU A 334 11.67 27.86 34.39
C GLU A 334 11.18 27.46 32.98
N PRO A 335 10.29 26.46 32.88
CA PRO A 335 9.68 26.10 31.60
C PRO A 335 8.80 27.26 31.10
N LYS A 336 8.76 27.48 29.80
CA LYS A 336 7.90 28.48 29.16
C LYS A 336 6.43 28.12 29.27
N THR A 337 6.11 26.84 29.31
CA THR A 337 4.77 26.26 29.38
C THR A 337 4.87 24.79 29.79
N HIS A 338 3.74 24.18 30.09
CA HIS A 338 3.60 22.74 30.35
C HIS A 338 2.77 22.12 29.23
N LEU A 339 3.19 20.95 28.77
CA LEU A 339 2.50 20.15 27.77
C LEU A 339 2.12 18.80 28.37
N VAL A 340 0.89 18.38 28.10
CA VAL A 340 0.38 17.04 28.45
C VAL A 340 -0.28 16.49 27.20
N GLY A 341 0.18 15.34 26.72
CA GLY A 341 -0.34 14.69 25.53
C GLY A 341 -0.92 13.31 25.83
N LYS A 342 -1.99 12.93 25.16
CA LYS A 342 -2.55 11.57 25.22
C LYS A 342 -2.82 11.06 23.83
N TYR A 343 -2.50 9.79 23.60
CA TYR A 343 -2.88 9.08 22.40
C TYR A 343 -4.36 8.70 22.43
N ILE A 344 -5.02 8.84 21.29
CA ILE A 344 -6.36 8.31 21.09
C ILE A 344 -6.20 6.85 20.67
N ILE A 345 -6.30 5.96 21.65
CA ILE A 345 -6.09 4.53 21.46
C ILE A 345 -7.45 3.86 21.20
N PRO A 346 -7.57 2.99 20.17
CA PRO A 346 -8.82 2.27 19.93
C PRO A 346 -9.14 1.30 21.07
N ALA A 347 -10.39 1.30 21.52
CA ALA A 347 -10.84 0.40 22.59
C ALA A 347 -10.96 -1.07 22.13
N SER A 348 -10.97 -1.32 20.83
CA SER A 348 -11.06 -2.67 20.24
C SER A 348 -10.64 -2.64 18.78
N SER A 349 -10.20 -3.80 18.25
CA SER A 349 -10.03 -3.97 16.81
C SER A 349 -11.38 -3.85 16.11
N GLY A 350 -11.40 -3.16 14.96
CA GLY A 350 -12.61 -2.90 14.19
C GLY A 350 -12.40 -1.91 13.07
N VAL A 351 -13.50 -1.36 12.55
CA VAL A 351 -13.49 -0.29 11.55
C VAL A 351 -14.00 0.98 12.22
N ILE A 352 -13.28 2.08 12.01
CA ILE A 352 -13.75 3.40 12.46
C ILE A 352 -14.94 3.81 11.60
N THR A 353 -16.11 3.94 12.21
CA THR A 353 -17.34 4.37 11.51
C THR A 353 -17.59 5.87 11.64
N GLY A 354 -16.92 6.53 12.57
CA GLY A 354 -16.98 7.98 12.72
C GLY A 354 -15.91 8.50 13.66
N ILE A 355 -15.37 9.67 13.31
CA ILE A 355 -14.48 10.45 14.15
C ILE A 355 -15.05 11.86 14.25
N VAL A 356 -15.34 12.31 15.48
CA VAL A 356 -15.62 13.71 15.75
C VAL A 356 -14.33 14.36 16.22
N SER A 357 -13.73 15.16 15.34
CA SER A 357 -12.51 15.90 15.67
C SER A 357 -12.84 17.22 16.35
N PRO A 358 -12.27 17.54 17.49
CA PRO A 358 -12.42 18.82 18.13
C PRO A 358 -11.57 19.94 17.48
N ALA A 359 -10.76 19.63 16.46
CA ALA A 359 -9.75 20.54 15.90
C ALA A 359 -10.28 21.89 15.41
N GLU A 360 -11.53 21.94 14.93
CA GLU A 360 -12.14 23.18 14.41
C GLU A 360 -12.61 24.16 15.51
N ARG A 361 -12.57 23.76 16.78
CA ARG A 361 -13.14 24.49 17.91
C ARG A 361 -12.17 24.76 19.06
N THR A 362 -10.87 24.53 18.83
CA THR A 362 -9.86 24.63 19.88
C THR A 362 -9.16 25.97 19.90
N ASP A 363 -8.92 26.46 21.14
CA ASP A 363 -8.11 27.66 21.39
C ASP A 363 -6.61 27.29 21.35
N PRO A 364 -5.80 27.88 20.46
CA PRO A 364 -4.36 27.61 20.36
C PRO A 364 -3.57 27.96 21.65
N GLU A 365 -4.12 28.79 22.55
CA GLU A 365 -3.49 29.05 23.84
C GLU A 365 -3.67 27.91 24.84
N ARG A 366 -4.69 27.07 24.64
CA ARG A 366 -5.02 25.94 25.52
C ARG A 366 -4.59 24.59 24.95
N ILE A 367 -4.54 24.49 23.63
CA ILE A 367 -4.21 23.24 22.92
C ILE A 367 -3.01 23.50 22.01
N HIS A 368 -1.95 22.76 22.25
CA HIS A 368 -0.72 22.84 21.46
C HIS A 368 -0.87 22.17 20.10
N ASN A 369 -1.45 20.96 20.09
CA ASN A 369 -1.59 20.15 18.87
C ASN A 369 -2.76 19.16 18.96
N ILE A 370 -3.43 18.93 17.82
CA ILE A 370 -4.34 17.82 17.59
C ILE A 370 -3.95 17.17 16.27
N THR A 371 -3.64 15.90 16.29
CA THR A 371 -3.30 15.14 15.10
C THR A 371 -4.16 13.89 15.02
N LEU A 372 -4.87 13.73 13.90
CA LEU A 372 -5.55 12.50 13.55
C LEU A 372 -4.74 11.78 12.47
N LEU A 373 -4.45 10.52 12.72
CA LEU A 373 -3.68 9.63 11.85
C LEU A 373 -4.57 8.68 11.06
N LYS A 374 -5.81 8.54 11.52
CA LYS A 374 -6.83 7.66 10.95
C LYS A 374 -8.09 8.47 10.61
N GLU A 375 -8.86 7.95 9.67
CA GLU A 375 -10.14 8.52 9.27
C GLU A 375 -11.27 7.48 9.31
N ALA A 376 -12.51 7.92 9.18
CA ALA A 376 -13.66 7.01 9.09
C ALA A 376 -13.46 6.05 7.90
N GLY A 377 -13.69 4.77 8.18
CA GLY A 377 -13.44 3.68 7.24
C GLY A 377 -12.07 3.02 7.37
N ASP A 378 -11.14 3.57 8.16
CA ASP A 378 -9.89 2.87 8.45
C ASP A 378 -10.11 1.72 9.43
N ALA A 379 -9.41 0.62 9.21
CA ALA A 379 -9.29 -0.44 10.19
C ALA A 379 -8.29 -0.04 11.28
N VAL A 380 -8.60 -0.41 12.51
CA VAL A 380 -7.71 -0.27 13.66
C VAL A 380 -7.56 -1.61 14.37
N LEU A 381 -6.33 -1.91 14.76
CA LEU A 381 -5.97 -3.14 15.44
C LEU A 381 -5.37 -2.82 16.80
N VAL A 382 -5.83 -3.55 17.81
CA VAL A 382 -5.24 -3.52 19.16
C VAL A 382 -4.37 -4.76 19.38
N PRO A 383 -3.42 -4.73 20.34
CA PRO A 383 -2.58 -5.88 20.63
C PRO A 383 -3.38 -7.18 20.91
N PRO A 384 -2.85 -8.34 20.47
CA PRO A 384 -1.57 -8.55 19.80
C PRO A 384 -1.61 -8.37 18.27
N GLU A 385 -2.75 -8.06 17.66
CA GLU A 385 -2.93 -8.00 16.23
C GLU A 385 -2.27 -6.75 15.61
N GLY A 386 -2.16 -5.66 16.36
CA GLY A 386 -1.53 -4.41 15.95
C GLY A 386 -1.33 -3.47 17.14
N PHE A 387 -0.55 -2.42 16.95
CA PHE A 387 -0.24 -1.37 17.92
C PHE A 387 -0.54 -0.02 17.25
N GLU A 388 -1.82 0.29 17.07
CA GLU A 388 -2.24 1.43 16.27
C GLU A 388 -2.94 2.46 17.15
N GLU A 389 -2.49 3.71 17.04
CA GLU A 389 -3.17 4.87 17.57
C GLU A 389 -4.02 5.54 16.46
N ILE A 390 -5.13 6.14 16.87
CA ILE A 390 -6.01 6.92 15.98
C ILE A 390 -5.46 8.33 15.78
N GLY A 391 -4.73 8.83 16.77
CA GLY A 391 -4.14 10.16 16.80
C GLY A 391 -3.76 10.54 18.21
N TRP A 392 -3.52 11.81 18.44
CA TRP A 392 -3.26 12.36 19.76
C TRP A 392 -3.73 13.79 19.90
N VAL A 393 -3.85 14.20 21.16
CA VAL A 393 -4.16 15.57 21.56
C VAL A 393 -3.12 16.02 22.58
N VAL A 394 -2.64 17.27 22.47
CA VAL A 394 -1.69 17.87 23.39
C VAL A 394 -2.29 19.13 23.99
N GLY A 395 -2.58 19.08 25.29
CA GLY A 395 -2.97 20.23 26.10
C GLY A 395 -1.77 21.09 26.48
N LYS A 396 -1.97 22.37 26.61
CA LYS A 396 -0.98 23.37 26.98
C LYS A 396 -1.50 24.21 28.15
N GLY A 397 -0.61 24.59 29.07
CA GLY A 397 -0.95 25.43 30.21
C GLY A 397 0.28 25.99 30.93
N ASN A 398 0.06 26.90 31.87
CA ASN A 398 1.13 27.48 32.71
C ASN A 398 1.58 26.50 33.81
N THR A 399 0.75 25.49 34.07
CA THR A 399 1.03 24.39 35.01
C THR A 399 0.63 23.07 34.39
N TYR A 400 1.13 21.95 34.94
CA TYR A 400 0.70 20.62 34.55
C TYR A 400 -0.82 20.44 34.66
N ALA A 401 -1.40 20.84 35.82
CA ALA A 401 -2.84 20.69 36.07
C ALA A 401 -3.70 21.49 35.05
N GLU A 402 -3.24 22.65 34.63
CA GLU A 402 -3.91 23.43 33.59
C GLU A 402 -3.81 22.77 32.21
N ALA A 403 -2.63 22.28 31.84
CA ALA A 403 -2.42 21.56 30.59
C ALA A 403 -3.25 20.26 30.53
N GLU A 404 -3.28 19.49 31.62
CA GLU A 404 -4.11 18.28 31.74
C GLU A 404 -5.60 18.58 31.66
N PHE A 405 -6.07 19.62 32.38
CA PHE A 405 -7.46 20.07 32.32
C PHE A 405 -7.86 20.46 30.87
N ASN A 406 -7.01 21.23 30.19
CA ASN A 406 -7.26 21.68 28.82
C ASN A 406 -7.29 20.48 27.86
N LEU A 407 -6.40 19.50 28.04
CA LEU A 407 -6.40 18.25 27.29
C LEU A 407 -7.70 17.45 27.50
N ASP A 408 -8.10 17.22 28.75
CA ASP A 408 -9.26 16.41 29.08
C ASP A 408 -10.57 17.02 28.57
N GLU A 409 -10.72 18.35 28.58
CA GLU A 409 -11.88 19.04 28.02
C GLU A 409 -12.00 18.80 26.50
N VAL A 410 -10.88 18.71 25.79
CA VAL A 410 -10.87 18.42 24.35
C VAL A 410 -11.09 16.93 24.08
N LEU A 411 -10.46 16.05 24.87
CA LEU A 411 -10.65 14.59 24.71
C LEU A 411 -12.10 14.15 24.94
N LYS A 412 -12.85 14.81 25.85
CA LYS A 412 -14.29 14.56 26.04
C LYS A 412 -15.12 14.85 24.79
N GLN A 413 -14.64 15.75 23.92
CA GLN A 413 -15.32 16.12 22.67
C GLN A 413 -14.88 15.21 21.51
N ALA A 414 -13.72 14.57 21.61
CA ALA A 414 -13.24 13.60 20.64
C ALA A 414 -14.02 12.30 20.80
N GLN A 415 -14.90 12.01 19.85
CA GLN A 415 -15.64 10.75 19.82
C GLN A 415 -15.17 9.90 18.66
N VAL A 416 -14.79 8.67 18.96
CA VAL A 416 -14.45 7.67 17.95
C VAL A 416 -15.41 6.51 18.09
N THR A 417 -16.16 6.27 17.03
CA THR A 417 -17.07 5.14 16.93
C THR A 417 -16.40 4.03 16.12
N ILE A 418 -16.33 2.83 16.71
CA ILE A 418 -15.71 1.66 16.09
C ILE A 418 -16.75 0.56 15.94
N ALA A 419 -16.99 0.13 14.70
CA ALA A 419 -17.72 -1.10 14.43
C ALA A 419 -16.81 -2.27 14.78
N ARG A 420 -17.07 -2.90 15.92
CA ARG A 420 -16.32 -4.07 16.40
C ARG A 420 -16.57 -5.25 15.49
N PHE A 421 -15.54 -6.07 15.26
CA PHE A 421 -15.76 -7.37 14.65
C PHE A 421 -16.65 -8.22 15.54
N ASP A 422 -17.60 -8.92 14.91
CA ASP A 422 -18.56 -9.77 15.64
C ASP A 422 -17.80 -10.76 16.52
N SER A 423 -18.23 -10.85 17.78
CA SER A 423 -17.64 -11.76 18.76
C SER A 423 -17.87 -13.24 18.43
N THR A 424 -18.81 -13.55 17.55
CA THR A 424 -19.08 -14.90 17.02
C THR A 424 -18.23 -15.22 15.79
N SER A 425 -17.60 -14.23 15.18
CA SER A 425 -16.67 -14.44 14.07
C SER A 425 -15.52 -15.35 14.51
N SER A 426 -14.90 -16.04 13.55
CA SER A 426 -13.71 -16.86 13.84
C SER A 426 -12.59 -16.04 14.45
N ILE A 427 -12.49 -14.75 14.07
CA ILE A 427 -11.56 -13.76 14.62
C ILE A 427 -11.84 -13.52 16.10
N GLY A 428 -13.11 -13.30 16.49
CA GLY A 428 -13.50 -13.14 17.87
C GLY A 428 -13.27 -14.39 18.73
N LYS A 429 -13.38 -15.59 18.15
CA LYS A 429 -13.07 -16.87 18.83
C LYS A 429 -11.56 -17.09 18.96
N THR A 430 -10.77 -16.74 17.95
CA THR A 430 -9.30 -16.82 17.99
C THR A 430 -8.74 -15.89 19.07
N ARG A 431 -9.27 -14.67 19.19
CA ARG A 431 -8.89 -13.70 20.22
C ARG A 431 -9.13 -14.19 21.64
N ARG A 432 -10.18 -15.01 21.89
CA ARG A 432 -10.48 -15.57 23.23
C ARG A 432 -9.66 -16.81 23.56
N ARG A 433 -9.28 -17.62 22.55
CA ARG A 433 -8.57 -18.89 22.77
C ARG A 433 -7.05 -18.77 22.86
N ASN A 434 -6.46 -17.81 22.17
CA ASN A 434 -5.01 -17.67 22.10
C ASN A 434 -4.61 -16.20 21.94
N ARG A 435 -4.18 -15.55 23.02
CA ARG A 435 -3.62 -14.19 22.99
C ARG A 435 -2.44 -14.03 22.03
N PHE A 436 -1.81 -15.13 21.62
CA PHE A 436 -0.55 -15.15 20.88
C PHE A 436 -0.57 -15.94 19.58
N ASN A 437 -1.69 -16.58 19.20
CA ASN A 437 -1.74 -17.39 17.97
C ASN A 437 -2.25 -16.59 16.77
N ALA A 438 -1.41 -16.55 15.72
CA ALA A 438 -1.76 -16.20 14.35
C ALA A 438 -2.06 -14.72 14.05
N ALA A 439 -1.32 -13.77 14.62
CA ALA A 439 -1.50 -12.34 14.31
C ALA A 439 -1.40 -12.04 12.80
N LYS A 440 -0.50 -12.69 12.08
CA LYS A 440 -0.35 -12.42 10.63
C LYS A 440 -1.55 -12.92 9.81
N VAL A 441 -2.06 -14.12 10.12
CA VAL A 441 -3.27 -14.67 9.47
C VAL A 441 -4.51 -13.92 9.95
N ALA A 442 -4.57 -13.57 11.23
CA ALA A 442 -5.65 -12.78 11.80
C ALA A 442 -5.67 -11.36 11.22
N ARG A 443 -4.51 -10.68 11.11
CA ARG A 443 -4.42 -9.35 10.51
C ARG A 443 -4.96 -9.34 9.07
N ARG A 444 -4.55 -10.30 8.24
CA ARG A 444 -5.04 -10.40 6.85
C ARG A 444 -6.56 -10.60 6.81
N ARG A 445 -7.10 -11.52 7.64
CA ARG A 445 -8.54 -11.77 7.74
C ARG A 445 -9.32 -10.58 8.30
N ILE A 446 -8.75 -9.89 9.28
CA ILE A 446 -9.33 -8.68 9.87
C ILE A 446 -9.43 -7.57 8.82
N LEU A 447 -8.36 -7.35 8.06
CA LEU A 447 -8.36 -6.36 6.96
C LEU A 447 -9.36 -6.73 5.87
N GLN A 448 -9.48 -8.00 5.52
CA GLN A 448 -10.49 -8.49 4.57
C GLN A 448 -11.92 -8.21 5.08
N SER A 449 -12.20 -8.60 6.33
CA SER A 449 -13.52 -8.35 6.96
C SER A 449 -13.80 -6.84 7.07
N ALA A 450 -12.79 -6.04 7.41
CA ALA A 450 -12.91 -4.60 7.52
C ALA A 450 -13.26 -3.95 6.17
N ARG A 451 -12.62 -4.37 5.09
CA ARG A 451 -12.95 -3.90 3.73
C ARG A 451 -14.40 -4.19 3.36
N MET A 452 -14.85 -5.42 3.58
CA MET A 452 -16.21 -5.80 3.27
C MET A 452 -17.25 -5.07 4.14
N GLU A 453 -16.98 -4.93 5.44
CA GLU A 453 -17.86 -4.17 6.33
C GLU A 453 -17.89 -2.68 5.99
N LYS A 454 -16.76 -2.11 5.60
CA LYS A 454 -16.70 -0.74 5.11
C LYS A 454 -17.59 -0.57 3.88
N ILE A 455 -17.44 -1.42 2.86
CA ILE A 455 -18.25 -1.36 1.64
C ILE A 455 -19.74 -1.51 1.96
N ARG A 456 -20.12 -2.44 2.84
CA ARG A 456 -21.52 -2.65 3.25
C ARG A 456 -22.11 -1.47 4.02
N GLY A 457 -21.28 -0.76 4.78
CA GLY A 457 -21.69 0.38 5.59
C GLY A 457 -21.63 1.73 4.88
N LEU A 458 -21.13 1.80 3.63
CA LEU A 458 -21.01 3.06 2.89
C LEU A 458 -22.40 3.67 2.62
N ASP A 459 -22.57 4.90 3.03
CA ASP A 459 -23.67 5.73 2.54
C ASP A 459 -23.29 6.39 1.20
N THR A 460 -24.28 7.02 0.55
CA THR A 460 -24.08 7.65 -0.75
C THR A 460 -23.08 8.82 -0.70
N ALA A 461 -22.89 9.45 0.45
CA ALA A 461 -21.95 10.55 0.62
C ALA A 461 -20.50 10.03 0.81
N ALA A 462 -20.35 8.92 1.55
CA ALA A 462 -19.05 8.29 1.79
C ALA A 462 -18.46 7.63 0.53
N MET A 463 -19.29 7.29 -0.47
CA MET A 463 -18.84 6.78 -1.77
C MET A 463 -17.93 7.77 -2.54
N LYS A 464 -17.90 9.03 -2.16
CA LYS A 464 -17.15 10.09 -2.87
C LYS A 464 -15.66 10.17 -2.48
N SER A 465 -15.16 9.35 -1.57
CA SER A 465 -13.76 9.42 -1.13
C SER A 465 -13.19 8.04 -0.80
N LEU A 466 -13.26 7.12 -1.77
CA LEU A 466 -12.70 5.79 -1.66
C LEU A 466 -11.19 5.80 -1.93
N ARG A 467 -10.50 4.80 -1.40
CA ARG A 467 -9.14 4.44 -1.78
C ARG A 467 -9.22 3.33 -2.83
N VAL A 468 -8.93 3.68 -4.08
CA VAL A 468 -9.09 2.78 -5.22
C VAL A 468 -7.72 2.29 -5.69
N GLY A 469 -7.52 0.97 -5.66
CA GLY A 469 -6.39 0.34 -6.32
C GLY A 469 -6.65 0.24 -7.83
N ILE A 470 -5.71 0.59 -8.68
CA ILE A 470 -5.82 0.41 -10.13
C ILE A 470 -4.92 -0.74 -10.52
N LEU A 471 -5.52 -1.88 -10.88
CA LEU A 471 -4.82 -3.07 -11.33
C LEU A 471 -4.77 -3.08 -12.86
N CYS A 472 -3.60 -2.87 -13.43
CA CYS A 472 -3.41 -2.71 -14.87
C CYS A 472 -2.08 -3.30 -15.34
N ASN A 473 -1.85 -3.28 -16.64
CA ASN A 473 -0.56 -3.58 -17.24
C ASN A 473 0.15 -2.27 -17.61
N ARG A 474 1.36 -2.06 -17.13
CA ARG A 474 2.20 -0.92 -17.48
C ARG A 474 3.43 -1.40 -18.24
N TYR A 475 3.73 -0.73 -19.32
CA TYR A 475 4.91 -0.98 -20.13
C TYR A 475 5.76 0.26 -20.15
N GLU A 476 7.06 0.15 -19.83
CA GLU A 476 7.99 1.25 -19.96
C GLU A 476 8.14 1.61 -21.44
N GLU A 477 8.16 2.91 -21.76
CA GLU A 477 8.55 3.37 -23.08
C GLU A 477 9.99 2.92 -23.33
N THR A 478 10.15 1.85 -24.11
CA THR A 478 11.47 1.45 -24.59
C THR A 478 12.01 2.61 -25.44
N ARG A 479 13.03 3.27 -24.93
CA ARG A 479 13.86 4.20 -25.72
C ARG A 479 14.51 3.42 -26.84
N SER A 480 13.78 3.24 -27.94
CA SER A 480 14.30 2.65 -29.17
C SER A 480 14.90 3.74 -30.03
N ALA A 481 16.16 3.99 -29.85
CA ALA A 481 16.90 4.72 -30.84
C ALA A 481 18.26 4.10 -31.23
N ASP A 482 18.71 3.02 -30.61
CA ASP A 482 19.95 2.37 -31.05
C ASP A 482 20.02 0.93 -30.51
N SER A 483 19.35 -0.01 -31.18
CA SER A 483 19.76 -1.42 -31.12
C SER A 483 19.32 -2.18 -32.37
N GLU A 484 20.24 -2.37 -33.30
CA GLU A 484 20.23 -3.50 -34.24
C GLU A 484 20.44 -4.81 -33.47
N ALA A 485 19.44 -5.21 -32.65
CA ALA A 485 19.40 -6.54 -32.08
C ALA A 485 18.32 -7.35 -32.82
N PRO A 486 18.58 -8.61 -33.21
CA PRO A 486 17.58 -9.48 -33.81
C PRO A 486 16.53 -9.82 -32.78
N GLY A 487 15.36 -9.17 -32.86
CA GLY A 487 14.25 -9.30 -31.93
C GLY A 487 13.51 -7.98 -31.66
N ALA A 488 13.60 -7.01 -32.56
CA ALA A 488 12.80 -5.78 -32.46
C ALA A 488 11.31 -6.15 -32.42
N ALA A 489 10.61 -5.70 -31.34
CA ALA A 489 9.16 -5.89 -31.18
C ALA A 489 8.43 -5.35 -32.42
N ASP A 490 7.43 -6.06 -32.88
CA ASP A 490 6.54 -5.64 -33.94
C ASP A 490 5.93 -4.28 -33.57
N PRO A 491 5.94 -3.24 -34.43
CA PRO A 491 5.32 -1.95 -34.14
C PRO A 491 3.87 -2.04 -33.62
N SER A 492 3.16 -3.10 -33.99
CA SER A 492 1.82 -3.40 -33.49
C SER A 492 1.80 -3.79 -32.01
N GLU A 493 2.84 -4.47 -31.50
CA GLU A 493 2.97 -4.77 -30.06
C GLU A 493 3.22 -3.50 -29.24
N ALA A 494 4.01 -2.58 -29.76
CA ALA A 494 4.28 -1.31 -29.08
C ALA A 494 3.01 -0.46 -28.95
N ALA A 495 2.14 -0.44 -29.96
CA ALA A 495 0.87 0.27 -29.92
C ALA A 495 -0.09 -0.34 -28.87
N VAL A 496 -0.17 -1.67 -28.80
CA VAL A 496 -0.95 -2.38 -27.75
C VAL A 496 -0.42 -2.06 -26.35
N HIS A 497 0.88 -2.07 -26.15
CA HIS A 497 1.50 -1.76 -24.87
C HIS A 497 1.24 -0.32 -24.42
N GLN A 498 1.26 0.64 -25.34
CA GLN A 498 0.95 2.04 -25.05
C GLN A 498 -0.53 2.20 -24.66
N ASP A 499 -1.43 1.52 -25.34
CA ASP A 499 -2.87 1.54 -25.02
C ASP A 499 -3.15 0.99 -23.64
N LEU A 500 -2.63 -0.20 -23.32
CA LEU A 500 -2.78 -0.83 -22.00
C LEU A 500 -2.24 0.04 -20.86
N THR A 501 -1.15 0.76 -21.08
CA THR A 501 -0.59 1.68 -20.09
C THR A 501 -1.46 2.92 -19.89
N SER A 502 -2.03 3.46 -20.99
CA SER A 502 -2.81 4.70 -20.97
C SER A 502 -4.14 4.56 -20.25
N VAL A 503 -4.77 3.38 -20.33
CA VAL A 503 -6.05 3.07 -19.63
C VAL A 503 -5.93 3.33 -18.14
N GLY A 504 -4.92 2.75 -17.47
CA GLY A 504 -4.72 2.93 -16.03
C GLY A 504 -4.53 4.40 -15.64
N LEU A 505 -3.74 5.15 -16.44
CA LEU A 505 -3.49 6.57 -16.19
C LEU A 505 -4.74 7.44 -16.36
N ASN A 506 -5.58 7.12 -17.34
CA ASN A 506 -6.81 7.86 -17.58
C ASN A 506 -7.85 7.59 -16.49
N ILE A 507 -7.95 6.34 -16.02
CA ILE A 507 -8.78 5.96 -14.87
C ILE A 507 -8.32 6.68 -13.60
N GLN A 508 -7.00 6.74 -13.36
CA GLN A 508 -6.45 7.50 -12.24
C GLN A 508 -6.94 8.94 -12.24
N LYS A 509 -6.71 9.65 -13.34
CA LYS A 509 -7.11 11.05 -13.47
C LYS A 509 -8.61 11.25 -13.26
N ALA A 510 -9.42 10.35 -13.80
CA ALA A 510 -10.87 10.39 -13.65
C ALA A 510 -11.27 10.24 -12.19
N LEU A 511 -10.77 9.23 -11.48
CA LEU A 511 -11.10 8.97 -10.07
C LEU A 511 -10.60 10.08 -9.15
N GLU A 512 -9.37 10.57 -9.36
CA GLU A 512 -8.82 11.67 -8.56
C GLU A 512 -9.59 12.98 -8.75
N SER A 513 -10.09 13.25 -9.96
CA SER A 513 -10.95 14.41 -10.22
C SER A 513 -12.28 14.35 -9.47
N ARG A 514 -12.73 13.16 -9.08
CA ARG A 514 -13.95 12.91 -8.29
C ARG A 514 -13.70 12.82 -6.78
N GLY A 515 -12.43 12.99 -6.34
CA GLY A 515 -12.05 13.04 -4.93
C GLY A 515 -11.60 11.70 -4.34
N HIS A 516 -11.44 10.66 -5.15
CA HIS A 516 -10.88 9.38 -4.72
C HIS A 516 -9.36 9.46 -4.56
N LYS A 517 -8.82 8.59 -3.71
CA LYS A 517 -7.35 8.37 -3.59
C LYS A 517 -6.98 7.12 -4.38
N THR A 518 -5.97 7.19 -5.21
CA THR A 518 -5.59 6.08 -6.08
C THR A 518 -4.22 5.49 -5.75
N VAL A 519 -4.06 4.19 -5.99
CA VAL A 519 -2.80 3.46 -5.90
C VAL A 519 -2.68 2.51 -7.09
N PHE A 520 -1.54 2.50 -7.79
CA PHE A 520 -1.31 1.56 -8.88
C PHE A 520 -0.76 0.22 -8.40
N PHE A 521 -1.23 -0.85 -9.07
CA PHE A 521 -0.68 -2.20 -8.99
C PHE A 521 -0.40 -2.68 -10.41
N ASP A 522 0.88 -2.80 -10.75
CA ASP A 522 1.31 -3.20 -12.09
C ASP A 522 1.44 -4.72 -12.19
N MET A 523 0.68 -5.35 -13.09
CA MET A 523 0.70 -6.80 -13.31
C MET A 523 1.91 -7.28 -14.12
N ASN A 524 2.79 -6.38 -14.55
CA ASN A 524 4.06 -6.72 -15.18
C ASN A 524 5.22 -6.76 -14.18
N GLU A 525 4.99 -6.39 -12.90
CA GLU A 525 6.02 -6.46 -11.85
C GLU A 525 6.42 -7.91 -11.52
N THR A 526 7.67 -8.07 -11.09
CA THR A 526 8.19 -9.34 -10.58
C THR A 526 8.79 -9.12 -9.19
N PRO A 527 8.26 -9.73 -8.12
CA PRO A 527 7.07 -10.61 -8.07
C PRO A 527 5.76 -9.85 -8.33
N LEU A 528 4.73 -10.57 -8.79
CA LEU A 528 3.40 -9.99 -9.00
C LEU A 528 2.88 -9.26 -7.74
N PRO A 529 2.11 -8.15 -7.86
CA PRO A 529 1.82 -7.21 -6.77
C PRO A 529 0.81 -7.71 -5.72
N PHE A 530 0.57 -9.02 -5.60
CA PHE A 530 -0.51 -9.55 -4.75
C PHE A 530 -0.28 -9.34 -3.26
N GLU A 531 0.97 -9.40 -2.78
CA GLU A 531 1.27 -9.06 -1.37
C GLU A 531 1.04 -7.56 -1.13
N LYS A 532 1.45 -6.70 -2.06
CA LYS A 532 1.20 -5.25 -1.98
C LYS A 532 -0.30 -4.94 -1.90
N ILE A 533 -1.13 -5.63 -2.72
CA ILE A 533 -2.60 -5.48 -2.68
C ILE A 533 -3.15 -5.96 -1.34
N ALA A 534 -2.71 -7.12 -0.86
CA ALA A 534 -3.17 -7.69 0.41
C ALA A 534 -2.89 -6.78 1.61
N GLU A 535 -1.74 -6.11 1.61
CA GLU A 535 -1.28 -5.23 2.69
C GLU A 535 -1.74 -3.76 2.50
N SER A 536 -2.25 -3.41 1.33
CA SER A 536 -2.74 -2.06 1.04
C SER A 536 -4.03 -1.75 1.80
N ASN A 537 -4.28 -0.47 2.00
CA ASN A 537 -5.54 0.04 2.59
C ASN A 537 -6.57 0.42 1.52
N VAL A 538 -6.51 -0.21 0.33
CA VAL A 538 -7.51 0.05 -0.71
C VAL A 538 -8.86 -0.53 -0.33
N ASP A 539 -9.92 0.19 -0.67
CA ASP A 539 -11.29 -0.22 -0.40
C ASP A 539 -11.82 -1.12 -1.51
N VAL A 540 -11.45 -0.81 -2.74
CA VAL A 540 -11.85 -1.50 -3.96
C VAL A 540 -10.71 -1.43 -4.98
N VAL A 541 -10.61 -2.44 -5.84
CA VAL A 541 -9.67 -2.45 -6.96
C VAL A 541 -10.42 -2.21 -8.26
N PHE A 542 -10.01 -1.22 -9.03
CA PHE A 542 -10.43 -1.04 -10.40
C PHE A 542 -9.58 -1.96 -11.28
N ASN A 543 -10.17 -3.07 -11.71
CA ASN A 543 -9.46 -4.13 -12.44
C ASN A 543 -9.59 -3.92 -13.96
N VAL A 544 -8.50 -3.52 -14.58
CA VAL A 544 -8.34 -3.44 -16.04
C VAL A 544 -7.11 -4.22 -16.50
N CYS A 545 -6.77 -5.27 -15.76
CA CYS A 545 -5.69 -6.18 -16.14
C CYS A 545 -6.16 -7.07 -17.29
N GLU A 546 -5.50 -6.99 -18.44
CA GLU A 546 -5.79 -7.82 -19.61
C GLU A 546 -4.80 -8.99 -19.76
N ARG A 547 -3.62 -8.91 -19.11
CA ARG A 547 -2.56 -9.91 -19.29
C ARG A 547 -1.78 -10.18 -18.00
N ILE A 548 -1.36 -11.41 -17.83
CA ILE A 548 -0.35 -11.82 -16.84
C ILE A 548 0.72 -12.60 -17.57
N ASN A 549 2.00 -12.31 -17.32
CA ASN A 549 3.12 -12.91 -18.05
C ASN A 549 2.94 -12.80 -19.59
N ASN A 550 2.46 -11.68 -20.05
CA ASN A 550 2.15 -11.39 -21.46
C ASN A 550 1.11 -12.33 -22.11
N SER A 551 0.26 -12.97 -21.31
CA SER A 551 -0.79 -13.89 -21.78
C SER A 551 -2.18 -13.43 -21.31
N SER A 552 -3.08 -13.19 -22.27
CA SER A 552 -4.50 -12.89 -21.98
C SER A 552 -5.26 -14.12 -21.42
N LEU A 553 -4.80 -15.33 -21.65
CA LEU A 553 -5.39 -16.53 -21.05
C LEU A 553 -5.26 -16.54 -19.51
N LEU A 554 -4.36 -15.76 -18.96
CA LEU A 554 -4.16 -15.62 -17.52
C LEU A 554 -4.92 -14.43 -16.90
N GLU A 555 -5.62 -13.63 -17.69
CA GLU A 555 -6.47 -12.53 -17.22
C GLU A 555 -7.42 -12.95 -16.09
N PRO A 556 -8.16 -14.09 -16.16
CA PRO A 556 -9.07 -14.53 -15.10
C PRO A 556 -8.39 -14.70 -13.74
N HIS A 557 -7.08 -14.97 -13.73
CA HIS A 557 -6.33 -15.20 -12.49
C HIS A 557 -6.14 -13.91 -11.68
N ALA A 558 -6.15 -12.74 -12.32
CA ALA A 558 -6.13 -11.46 -11.61
C ALA A 558 -7.37 -11.32 -10.71
N ALA A 559 -8.55 -11.53 -11.28
CA ALA A 559 -9.81 -11.52 -10.53
C ALA A 559 -9.86 -12.63 -9.47
N ALA A 560 -9.41 -13.87 -9.80
CA ALA A 560 -9.37 -14.99 -8.85
C ALA A 560 -8.49 -14.68 -7.62
N ILE A 561 -7.39 -13.98 -7.80
CA ILE A 561 -6.52 -13.60 -6.69
C ILE A 561 -7.16 -12.51 -5.84
N LEU A 562 -7.82 -11.52 -6.46
CA LEU A 562 -8.59 -10.51 -5.72
C LEU A 562 -9.68 -11.16 -4.86
N ASP A 563 -10.38 -12.17 -5.39
CA ASP A 563 -11.31 -13.01 -4.63
C ASP A 563 -10.63 -13.70 -3.45
N CYS A 564 -9.50 -14.36 -3.67
CA CYS A 564 -8.72 -15.02 -2.61
C CYS A 564 -8.22 -14.03 -1.55
N LEU A 565 -7.95 -12.79 -1.93
CA LEU A 565 -7.54 -11.72 -1.02
C LEU A 565 -8.73 -11.04 -0.34
N GLY A 566 -9.97 -11.32 -0.75
CA GLY A 566 -11.18 -10.68 -0.25
C GLY A 566 -11.19 -9.18 -0.51
N VAL A 567 -10.67 -8.75 -1.66
CA VAL A 567 -10.65 -7.35 -2.08
C VAL A 567 -11.74 -7.14 -3.12
N PRO A 568 -12.72 -6.26 -2.89
CA PRO A 568 -13.72 -5.90 -3.90
C PRO A 568 -13.06 -5.34 -5.16
N TYR A 569 -13.61 -5.67 -6.34
CA TYR A 569 -13.05 -5.21 -7.61
C TYR A 569 -14.13 -4.97 -8.67
N THR A 570 -13.81 -4.14 -9.66
CA THR A 570 -14.68 -3.83 -10.80
C THR A 570 -14.63 -4.94 -11.85
N GLY A 571 -15.72 -5.10 -12.58
CA GLY A 571 -15.82 -6.03 -13.71
C GLY A 571 -16.23 -7.43 -13.30
N SER A 572 -16.17 -8.32 -14.27
CA SER A 572 -16.69 -9.67 -14.17
C SER A 572 -15.80 -10.61 -13.39
N ASN A 573 -16.39 -11.69 -12.93
CA ASN A 573 -15.79 -12.72 -12.11
C ASN A 573 -14.80 -13.63 -12.87
N PRO A 574 -13.92 -14.40 -12.20
CA PRO A 574 -12.95 -15.26 -12.86
C PRO A 574 -13.57 -16.29 -13.81
N LEU A 575 -14.74 -16.83 -13.46
CA LEU A 575 -15.42 -17.82 -14.29
C LEU A 575 -15.94 -17.19 -15.59
N THR A 576 -16.58 -16.05 -15.51
CA THR A 576 -17.06 -15.28 -16.66
C THR A 576 -15.91 -14.92 -17.59
N LEU A 577 -14.81 -14.37 -17.05
CA LEU A 577 -13.62 -14.04 -17.82
C LEU A 577 -13.05 -15.29 -18.55
N ALA A 578 -12.92 -16.41 -17.83
CA ALA A 578 -12.39 -17.65 -18.40
C ALA A 578 -13.31 -18.28 -19.48
N LEU A 579 -14.63 -18.16 -19.30
CA LEU A 579 -15.60 -18.65 -20.29
C LEU A 579 -15.60 -17.80 -21.56
N CYS A 580 -15.60 -16.46 -21.40
CA CYS A 580 -15.73 -15.56 -22.54
C CYS A 580 -14.47 -15.51 -23.42
N ILE A 581 -13.28 -15.82 -22.88
CA ILE A 581 -12.07 -16.01 -23.69
C ILE A 581 -12.22 -17.19 -24.67
N ASP A 582 -12.94 -18.24 -24.32
CA ASP A 582 -13.13 -19.44 -25.14
C ASP A 582 -14.38 -19.30 -26.02
N LYS A 583 -14.19 -18.78 -27.24
CA LYS A 583 -15.29 -18.55 -28.21
C LYS A 583 -16.10 -19.83 -28.52
N ILE A 584 -15.47 -21.02 -28.48
CA ILE A 584 -16.20 -22.28 -28.68
C ILE A 584 -17.19 -22.52 -27.54
N LYS A 585 -16.79 -22.27 -26.29
CA LYS A 585 -17.71 -22.42 -25.14
C LYS A 585 -18.80 -21.36 -25.18
N VAL A 586 -18.45 -20.11 -25.54
CA VAL A 586 -19.44 -19.04 -25.74
C VAL A 586 -20.51 -19.47 -26.75
N LYS A 587 -20.11 -19.97 -27.93
CA LYS A 587 -21.06 -20.44 -28.97
C LYS A 587 -21.97 -21.58 -28.48
N LYS A 588 -21.40 -22.57 -27.79
CA LYS A 588 -22.16 -23.69 -27.22
C LYS A 588 -23.19 -23.24 -26.18
N MET A 589 -22.85 -22.25 -25.36
CA MET A 589 -23.77 -21.66 -24.40
C MET A 589 -24.85 -20.86 -25.09
N LEU A 590 -24.53 -20.00 -26.05
CA LEU A 590 -25.49 -19.24 -26.81
C LEU A 590 -26.49 -20.18 -27.52
N GLU A 591 -26.01 -21.24 -28.15
CA GLU A 591 -26.85 -22.26 -28.79
C GLU A 591 -27.77 -22.98 -27.80
N HIS A 592 -27.25 -23.38 -26.63
CA HIS A 592 -28.00 -24.04 -25.57
C HIS A 592 -29.12 -23.16 -25.05
N TYR A 593 -28.93 -21.87 -24.89
CA TYR A 593 -29.94 -20.92 -24.44
C TYR A 593 -30.78 -20.34 -25.59
N SER A 594 -30.60 -20.85 -26.80
CA SER A 594 -31.35 -20.42 -28.01
C SER A 594 -31.13 -18.94 -28.36
N LEU A 595 -30.01 -18.36 -28.00
CA LEU A 595 -29.61 -17.03 -28.43
C LEU A 595 -29.03 -17.09 -29.86
N PRO A 596 -29.37 -16.12 -30.74
CA PRO A 596 -28.92 -16.17 -32.11
C PRO A 596 -27.41 -15.99 -32.22
N THR A 597 -26.74 -16.97 -32.81
CA THR A 597 -25.31 -16.94 -33.09
C THR A 597 -25.10 -17.63 -34.47
N PRO A 598 -24.06 -17.29 -35.26
CA PRO A 598 -23.78 -17.99 -36.49
C PRO A 598 -23.63 -19.51 -36.26
N ARG A 599 -24.13 -20.31 -37.20
CA ARG A 599 -23.87 -21.75 -37.18
C ARG A 599 -22.34 -21.97 -37.21
N PHE A 600 -21.84 -22.90 -36.45
CA PHE A 600 -20.42 -23.06 -36.25
C PHE A 600 -19.97 -24.53 -36.13
N ASP A 601 -18.68 -24.74 -36.33
CA ASP A 601 -17.92 -25.94 -35.97
C ASP A 601 -16.54 -25.50 -35.48
N TYR A 602 -15.71 -26.44 -35.05
CA TYR A 602 -14.36 -26.16 -34.55
C TYR A 602 -13.43 -27.33 -34.80
N ALA A 603 -12.13 -27.07 -34.91
CA ALA A 603 -11.08 -28.05 -35.08
C ALA A 603 -9.96 -27.86 -34.07
N PHE A 604 -9.54 -28.98 -33.42
CA PHE A 604 -8.34 -29.06 -32.58
C PHE A 604 -7.16 -29.66 -33.34
N ASP A 605 -7.45 -30.43 -34.38
CA ASP A 605 -6.47 -31.02 -35.29
C ASP A 605 -6.87 -30.73 -36.74
N LYS A 606 -5.89 -30.71 -37.67
CA LYS A 606 -6.12 -30.45 -39.11
C LYS A 606 -6.97 -31.54 -39.78
N ASP A 607 -6.98 -32.76 -39.19
CA ASP A 607 -7.71 -33.91 -39.70
C ASP A 607 -9.09 -34.06 -39.02
N ASP A 608 -9.45 -33.19 -38.10
CA ASP A 608 -10.77 -33.20 -37.48
C ASP A 608 -11.88 -33.10 -38.53
N PRO A 609 -12.94 -33.90 -38.44
CA PRO A 609 -14.08 -33.81 -39.36
C PRO A 609 -14.84 -32.53 -39.13
N ILE A 610 -14.96 -31.71 -40.15
CA ILE A 610 -15.76 -30.48 -40.14
C ILE A 610 -17.16 -30.81 -40.73
N ARG A 611 -18.21 -30.35 -40.10
CA ARG A 611 -19.56 -30.57 -40.55
C ARG A 611 -19.79 -29.99 -41.95
N ASP A 612 -20.45 -30.76 -42.80
CA ASP A 612 -20.67 -30.46 -44.24
C ASP A 612 -21.91 -29.59 -44.53
N ASP A 613 -22.76 -29.30 -43.51
CA ASP A 613 -23.98 -28.54 -43.63
C ASP A 613 -23.83 -27.04 -43.33
N LEU A 614 -22.56 -26.54 -43.18
CA LEU A 614 -22.27 -25.11 -43.05
C LEU A 614 -22.30 -24.46 -44.45
N ARG A 615 -22.82 -23.23 -44.49
CA ARG A 615 -22.98 -22.48 -45.74
C ARG A 615 -21.84 -21.50 -45.95
N TYR A 616 -21.18 -21.58 -47.11
CA TYR A 616 -20.17 -20.60 -47.50
C TYR A 616 -20.80 -19.24 -47.85
N PRO A 617 -20.05 -18.11 -47.61
CA PRO A 617 -18.71 -18.08 -47.11
C PRO A 617 -18.63 -18.41 -45.61
N LEU A 618 -17.49 -18.97 -45.16
CA LEU A 618 -17.22 -19.24 -43.78
C LEU A 618 -16.10 -18.32 -43.27
N ILE A 619 -16.08 -18.00 -41.99
CA ILE A 619 -14.95 -17.32 -41.36
C ILE A 619 -14.25 -18.30 -40.40
N VAL A 620 -12.92 -18.37 -40.48
CA VAL A 620 -12.09 -19.21 -39.62
C VAL A 620 -11.17 -18.33 -38.78
N LYS A 621 -11.25 -18.47 -37.45
CA LYS A 621 -10.53 -17.64 -36.50
C LYS A 621 -10.01 -18.46 -35.31
N PRO A 622 -8.92 -18.06 -34.66
CA PRO A 622 -8.51 -18.70 -33.40
C PRO A 622 -9.59 -18.64 -32.36
N ALA A 623 -9.84 -19.75 -31.65
CA ALA A 623 -10.96 -19.86 -30.72
C ALA A 623 -10.76 -19.12 -29.39
N ASN A 624 -9.52 -18.89 -28.98
CA ASN A 624 -9.18 -18.31 -27.67
C ASN A 624 -8.08 -17.23 -27.77
N THR A 625 -8.32 -16.27 -28.62
CA THR A 625 -7.53 -15.03 -28.74
C THR A 625 -8.49 -13.83 -28.69
N ASP A 626 -7.98 -12.71 -28.30
CA ASP A 626 -8.62 -11.40 -28.26
C ASP A 626 -7.98 -10.43 -29.26
N ASN A 627 -8.48 -9.21 -29.31
CA ASN A 627 -7.95 -8.13 -30.16
C ASN A 627 -7.86 -8.45 -31.65
N SER A 628 -8.74 -9.31 -32.20
CA SER A 628 -8.73 -9.77 -33.61
C SER A 628 -7.43 -10.44 -34.06
N ILE A 629 -6.62 -10.96 -33.10
CA ILE A 629 -5.37 -11.67 -33.44
C ILE A 629 -5.70 -12.90 -34.29
N GLY A 630 -5.00 -13.03 -35.42
CA GLY A 630 -5.20 -14.12 -36.40
C GLY A 630 -6.39 -13.93 -37.34
N ILE A 631 -7.05 -12.77 -37.32
CA ILE A 631 -8.13 -12.43 -38.27
C ILE A 631 -7.58 -11.51 -39.37
N SER A 632 -7.76 -11.90 -40.62
CA SER A 632 -7.37 -11.16 -41.82
C SER A 632 -8.41 -11.39 -42.93
N ASN A 633 -8.23 -10.73 -44.09
CA ASN A 633 -9.09 -10.99 -45.22
C ASN A 633 -9.12 -12.45 -45.67
N LYS A 634 -8.04 -13.21 -45.44
CA LYS A 634 -7.95 -14.63 -45.72
C LYS A 634 -8.76 -15.51 -44.74
N SER A 635 -9.16 -14.96 -43.60
CA SER A 635 -9.99 -15.68 -42.64
C SER A 635 -11.39 -16.00 -43.16
N VAL A 636 -11.88 -15.26 -44.16
CA VAL A 636 -13.13 -15.57 -44.83
C VAL A 636 -12.84 -16.44 -46.07
N VAL A 637 -13.39 -17.64 -46.07
CA VAL A 637 -13.14 -18.70 -47.04
C VAL A 637 -14.39 -19.06 -47.82
N THR A 638 -14.23 -19.40 -49.10
CA THR A 638 -15.34 -19.68 -50.02
C THR A 638 -15.35 -21.12 -50.55
N SER A 639 -14.34 -21.89 -50.20
CA SER A 639 -14.17 -23.25 -50.65
C SER A 639 -13.62 -24.18 -49.56
N LEU A 640 -13.87 -25.49 -49.68
CA LEU A 640 -13.35 -26.50 -48.74
C LEU A 640 -11.81 -26.51 -48.72
N ARG A 641 -11.16 -26.18 -49.79
CA ARG A 641 -9.70 -26.10 -49.86
C ARG A 641 -9.20 -24.93 -49.03
N GLU A 642 -9.73 -23.74 -49.24
CA GLU A 642 -9.39 -22.56 -48.44
C GLU A 642 -9.68 -22.76 -46.94
N LEU A 643 -10.82 -23.44 -46.60
CA LEU A 643 -11.18 -23.79 -45.23
C LEU A 643 -10.08 -24.64 -44.57
N LYS A 644 -9.64 -25.75 -45.25
CA LYS A 644 -8.59 -26.63 -44.72
C LYS A 644 -7.24 -25.87 -44.59
N ASP A 645 -6.87 -25.09 -45.59
CA ASP A 645 -5.65 -24.30 -45.55
C ASP A 645 -5.67 -23.29 -44.39
N GLN A 646 -6.79 -22.63 -44.14
CA GLN A 646 -6.92 -21.66 -43.03
C GLN A 646 -6.98 -22.33 -41.65
N VAL A 647 -7.65 -23.46 -41.51
CA VAL A 647 -7.62 -24.27 -40.28
C VAL A 647 -6.20 -24.72 -39.95
N ALA A 648 -5.45 -25.24 -40.94
CA ALA A 648 -4.06 -25.61 -40.76
C ALA A 648 -3.19 -24.41 -40.34
N GLU A 649 -3.34 -23.24 -40.98
CA GLU A 649 -2.60 -22.02 -40.60
C GLU A 649 -2.84 -21.64 -39.14
N ILE A 650 -4.09 -21.68 -38.64
CA ILE A 650 -4.41 -21.33 -37.26
C ILE A 650 -3.79 -22.31 -36.27
N LEU A 651 -3.91 -23.62 -36.55
CA LEU A 651 -3.35 -24.66 -35.70
C LEU A 651 -1.82 -24.61 -35.62
N GLU A 652 -1.15 -24.43 -36.76
CA GLU A 652 0.31 -24.44 -36.86
C GLU A 652 0.96 -23.14 -36.38
N LYS A 653 0.46 -21.99 -36.85
CA LYS A 653 1.02 -20.66 -36.59
C LYS A 653 0.62 -20.11 -35.24
N HIS A 654 -0.67 -20.17 -34.91
CA HIS A 654 -1.19 -19.62 -33.67
C HIS A 654 -1.22 -20.62 -32.52
N ARG A 655 -1.08 -21.94 -32.79
CA ARG A 655 -1.15 -23.02 -31.82
C ARG A 655 -2.44 -22.97 -30.97
N ARG A 656 -3.55 -22.66 -31.63
CA ARG A 656 -4.87 -22.50 -31.04
C ARG A 656 -5.90 -23.34 -31.78
N PRO A 657 -6.99 -23.77 -31.12
CA PRO A 657 -8.11 -24.39 -31.83
C PRO A 657 -8.69 -23.40 -32.85
N ALA A 658 -9.15 -23.91 -33.97
CA ALA A 658 -9.81 -23.10 -34.99
C ALA A 658 -11.33 -23.12 -34.76
N LEU A 659 -11.97 -21.96 -34.67
CA LEU A 659 -13.42 -21.78 -34.72
C LEU A 659 -13.80 -21.47 -36.15
N ILE A 660 -14.80 -22.17 -36.66
CA ILE A 660 -15.32 -22.10 -38.04
C ILE A 660 -16.78 -21.64 -37.95
N GLU A 661 -17.14 -20.53 -38.56
CA GLU A 661 -18.52 -19.97 -38.49
C GLU A 661 -19.06 -19.62 -39.88
N GLU A 662 -20.37 -19.72 -40.08
CA GLU A 662 -21.02 -19.09 -41.23
C GLU A 662 -20.77 -17.58 -41.17
N PHE A 663 -20.22 -17.00 -42.22
CA PHE A 663 -19.96 -15.58 -42.29
C PHE A 663 -21.27 -14.81 -42.57
N ILE A 664 -21.65 -13.99 -41.61
CA ILE A 664 -22.87 -13.17 -41.73
C ILE A 664 -22.52 -11.90 -42.50
N GLU A 665 -22.99 -11.82 -43.72
CA GLU A 665 -22.85 -10.59 -44.51
C GLU A 665 -23.85 -9.51 -44.04
N GLY A 666 -23.32 -8.39 -43.58
CA GLY A 666 -24.11 -7.27 -43.11
C GLY A 666 -23.36 -6.34 -42.15
N ASP A 667 -24.09 -5.65 -41.32
CA ASP A 667 -23.54 -4.70 -40.37
C ASP A 667 -22.83 -5.40 -39.19
N GLU A 668 -21.74 -4.81 -38.75
CA GLU A 668 -21.05 -5.21 -37.49
C GLU A 668 -21.32 -4.14 -36.43
N VAL A 669 -21.86 -4.54 -35.28
CA VAL A 669 -22.37 -3.65 -34.24
C VAL A 669 -21.75 -4.05 -32.88
N ASP A 670 -21.15 -3.09 -32.24
CA ASP A 670 -20.74 -3.19 -30.85
C ASP A 670 -21.89 -2.71 -29.95
N VAL A 671 -22.25 -3.56 -29.00
CA VAL A 671 -23.30 -3.31 -28.01
C VAL A 671 -22.67 -3.22 -26.63
N SER A 672 -22.58 -2.01 -26.11
CA SER A 672 -22.04 -1.76 -24.78
C SER A 672 -23.15 -1.89 -23.74
N VAL A 673 -22.89 -2.66 -22.68
CA VAL A 673 -23.78 -2.88 -21.54
C VAL A 673 -23.12 -2.30 -20.30
N LEU A 674 -23.90 -1.60 -19.45
CA LEU A 674 -23.43 -0.94 -18.23
C LEU A 674 -24.41 -1.18 -17.09
N GLY A 675 -23.92 -1.51 -15.89
CA GLY A 675 -24.70 -1.69 -14.68
C GLY A 675 -24.91 -3.14 -14.28
N ASN A 676 -25.69 -3.35 -13.22
CA ASN A 676 -25.99 -4.66 -12.65
C ASN A 676 -27.48 -4.78 -12.34
N GLU A 677 -28.02 -5.98 -12.40
CA GLU A 677 -29.41 -6.31 -12.02
C GLU A 677 -30.46 -5.37 -12.69
N GLU A 678 -31.32 -4.75 -11.90
CA GLU A 678 -32.36 -3.84 -12.40
C GLU A 678 -31.81 -2.53 -12.97
N ARG A 679 -30.54 -2.20 -12.69
CA ARG A 679 -29.85 -1.00 -13.18
C ARG A 679 -29.10 -1.23 -14.49
N VAL A 680 -29.04 -2.48 -14.96
CA VAL A 680 -28.38 -2.81 -16.22
C VAL A 680 -29.06 -2.11 -17.40
N LYS A 681 -28.27 -1.53 -18.28
CA LYS A 681 -28.74 -0.81 -19.48
C LYS A 681 -27.80 -1.03 -20.66
N VAL A 682 -28.38 -1.11 -21.83
CA VAL A 682 -27.68 -1.05 -23.09
C VAL A 682 -27.44 0.41 -23.47
N LEU A 683 -26.17 0.76 -23.75
CA LEU A 683 -25.79 2.09 -24.22
C LEU A 683 -26.14 2.23 -25.72
N PRO A 684 -26.15 3.45 -26.29
CA PRO A 684 -26.33 3.67 -27.71
C PRO A 684 -25.42 2.78 -28.56
N LEU A 685 -26.00 2.17 -29.59
CA LEU A 685 -25.29 1.19 -30.43
C LEU A 685 -24.16 1.86 -31.24
N SER A 686 -23.08 1.13 -31.48
CA SER A 686 -21.97 1.54 -32.33
C SER A 686 -21.85 0.61 -33.53
N ARG A 687 -21.85 1.14 -34.76
CA ARG A 687 -21.76 0.38 -35.98
C ARG A 687 -20.48 0.66 -36.75
N SER A 688 -19.82 -0.39 -37.24
CA SER A 688 -18.72 -0.28 -38.21
C SER A 688 -19.28 -0.13 -39.62
N VAL A 689 -18.85 0.93 -40.34
CA VAL A 689 -19.29 1.25 -41.70
C VAL A 689 -18.14 0.91 -42.65
N PHE A 690 -18.39 -0.06 -43.53
CA PHE A 690 -17.36 -0.64 -44.43
C PHE A 690 -17.40 -0.08 -45.87
N ASP A 691 -18.22 0.92 -46.14
CA ASP A 691 -18.43 1.48 -47.49
C ASP A 691 -17.14 2.02 -48.17
N GLY A 692 -16.14 2.32 -47.40
CA GLY A 692 -14.85 2.81 -47.88
C GLY A 692 -13.84 1.73 -48.27
N LEU A 693 -14.19 0.44 -48.16
CA LEU A 693 -13.29 -0.65 -48.49
C LEU A 693 -13.21 -0.93 -49.99
N PRO A 694 -12.01 -1.29 -50.54
CA PRO A 694 -11.89 -1.66 -51.93
C PRO A 694 -12.68 -2.93 -52.30
N PRO A 695 -13.05 -3.11 -53.59
CA PRO A 695 -13.66 -4.35 -54.05
C PRO A 695 -12.78 -5.56 -53.75
N GLY A 696 -13.41 -6.66 -53.25
CA GLY A 696 -12.69 -7.90 -52.89
C GLY A 696 -12.14 -7.95 -51.48
N VAL A 697 -12.32 -6.90 -50.69
CA VAL A 697 -12.05 -6.88 -49.25
C VAL A 697 -13.35 -7.20 -48.49
N TRP A 698 -13.27 -8.21 -47.62
CA TRP A 698 -14.39 -8.59 -46.80
C TRP A 698 -14.71 -7.53 -45.74
N HIS A 699 -16.00 -7.34 -45.46
CA HIS A 699 -16.47 -6.42 -44.43
C HIS A 699 -16.24 -7.02 -43.03
N ILE A 700 -15.01 -6.95 -42.55
CA ILE A 700 -14.57 -7.42 -41.22
C ILE A 700 -13.71 -6.36 -40.56
N TYR A 701 -13.54 -6.45 -39.25
CA TYR A 701 -12.65 -5.56 -38.50
C TYR A 701 -11.42 -6.35 -38.03
N PRO A 702 -10.39 -6.53 -38.87
CA PRO A 702 -9.22 -7.37 -38.56
C PRO A 702 -8.23 -6.66 -37.68
N PHE A 703 -7.21 -7.40 -37.21
CA PHE A 703 -6.11 -6.86 -36.40
C PHE A 703 -5.45 -5.62 -37.02
N GLN A 704 -5.20 -5.62 -38.34
CA GLN A 704 -4.59 -4.48 -39.05
C GLN A 704 -5.47 -3.22 -39.01
N ALA A 705 -6.78 -3.33 -38.87
CA ALA A 705 -7.67 -2.19 -38.73
C ALA A 705 -7.47 -1.44 -37.40
N LYS A 706 -7.06 -2.14 -36.37
CA LYS A 706 -6.84 -1.58 -35.02
C LYS A 706 -5.44 -1.00 -34.85
N TRP A 707 -4.42 -1.66 -35.44
CA TRP A 707 -3.02 -1.45 -35.04
C TRP A 707 -2.06 -1.08 -36.19
N SER A 708 -2.55 -0.91 -37.43
CA SER A 708 -1.70 -0.55 -38.59
C SER A 708 -2.20 0.70 -39.30
N GLU A 709 -1.35 1.73 -39.37
CA GLU A 709 -1.66 2.98 -40.05
C GLU A 709 -1.77 2.83 -41.57
N ASP A 710 -1.05 1.89 -42.18
CA ASP A 710 -1.01 1.66 -43.64
C ASP A 710 -2.03 0.62 -44.14
N SER A 711 -3.00 0.26 -43.26
CA SER A 711 -4.01 -0.72 -43.63
C SER A 711 -5.06 -0.19 -44.61
N VAL A 712 -5.52 -1.05 -45.53
CA VAL A 712 -6.70 -0.78 -46.36
C VAL A 712 -7.96 -0.55 -45.50
N TYR A 713 -7.94 -1.01 -44.27
CA TYR A 713 -9.04 -0.91 -43.30
C TYR A 713 -9.12 0.42 -42.55
N LYS A 714 -8.14 1.34 -42.73
CA LYS A 714 -8.21 2.70 -42.15
C LYS A 714 -9.43 3.51 -42.59
N ASN A 715 -10.08 3.10 -43.67
CA ASN A 715 -11.28 3.75 -44.20
C ASN A 715 -12.56 3.26 -43.54
N ILE A 716 -12.49 2.28 -42.63
CA ILE A 716 -13.65 1.88 -41.82
C ILE A 716 -13.99 3.07 -40.94
N ARG A 717 -15.23 3.51 -41.04
CA ARG A 717 -15.80 4.56 -40.16
C ARG A 717 -16.67 3.96 -39.10
N THR A 718 -16.77 4.63 -37.98
CA THR A 718 -17.70 4.24 -36.90
C THR A 718 -18.87 5.21 -36.85
N GLU A 719 -20.08 4.69 -36.88
CA GLU A 719 -21.33 5.43 -36.69
C GLU A 719 -21.85 5.23 -35.26
N ARG A 720 -21.98 6.32 -34.52
CA ARG A 720 -22.47 6.37 -33.14
C ARG A 720 -23.40 7.58 -32.96
N PRO A 721 -24.64 7.43 -32.52
CA PRO A 721 -25.37 6.16 -32.40
C PRO A 721 -25.69 5.55 -33.77
N ALA A 722 -25.64 4.24 -33.87
CA ALA A 722 -26.12 3.53 -35.06
C ALA A 722 -27.67 3.62 -35.14
N LEU A 723 -28.16 4.03 -36.29
CA LEU A 723 -29.58 4.25 -36.48
C LEU A 723 -30.29 3.01 -37.07
N TYR A 724 -30.98 2.27 -36.24
CA TYR A 724 -31.84 1.15 -36.62
C TYR A 724 -33.28 1.45 -36.29
N SER A 725 -34.20 0.63 -36.80
CA SER A 725 -35.61 0.70 -36.39
C SER A 725 -35.74 0.40 -34.90
N GLN A 726 -36.70 1.01 -34.23
CA GLN A 726 -36.98 0.78 -32.82
C GLN A 726 -37.10 -0.71 -32.47
N LYS A 727 -37.77 -1.47 -33.37
CA LYS A 727 -37.94 -2.91 -33.18
C LYS A 727 -36.64 -3.67 -33.22
N LEU A 728 -35.73 -3.34 -34.17
CA LEU A 728 -34.44 -3.99 -34.28
C LEU A 728 -33.52 -3.61 -33.13
N THR A 729 -33.47 -2.33 -32.73
CA THR A 729 -32.73 -1.86 -31.55
C THR A 729 -33.18 -2.58 -30.27
N ALA A 730 -34.49 -2.74 -30.09
CA ALA A 730 -35.04 -3.47 -28.93
C ALA A 730 -34.61 -4.95 -28.93
N LEU A 731 -34.70 -5.62 -30.10
CA LEU A 731 -34.26 -7.02 -30.23
C LEU A 731 -32.78 -7.21 -29.97
N ILE A 732 -31.92 -6.33 -30.53
CA ILE A 732 -30.45 -6.34 -30.25
C ILE A 732 -30.20 -6.17 -28.76
N SER A 733 -30.88 -5.19 -28.15
CA SER A 733 -30.71 -4.92 -26.69
C SER A 733 -31.13 -6.12 -25.85
N GLU A 734 -32.26 -6.75 -26.19
CA GLU A 734 -32.80 -7.92 -25.48
C GLU A 734 -31.81 -9.10 -25.52
N ILE A 735 -31.35 -9.51 -26.72
CA ILE A 735 -30.44 -10.66 -26.84
C ILE A 735 -29.07 -10.39 -26.19
N CYS A 736 -28.61 -9.14 -26.19
CA CYS A 736 -27.34 -8.77 -25.55
C CYS A 736 -27.46 -8.72 -24.02
N LEU A 737 -28.61 -8.30 -23.49
CA LEU A 737 -28.88 -8.37 -22.04
C LEU A 737 -29.05 -9.81 -21.58
N ASP A 738 -29.70 -10.65 -22.36
CA ASP A 738 -29.81 -12.09 -22.06
C ASP A 738 -28.42 -12.72 -22.05
N ALA A 739 -27.57 -12.41 -23.04
CA ALA A 739 -26.19 -12.88 -23.07
C ALA A 739 -25.39 -12.36 -21.86
N PHE A 740 -25.50 -11.09 -21.53
CA PHE A 740 -24.83 -10.49 -20.34
C PHE A 740 -25.20 -11.27 -19.06
N ASN A 741 -26.48 -11.60 -18.87
CA ASN A 741 -26.97 -12.33 -17.71
C ASN A 741 -26.56 -13.81 -17.72
N ILE A 742 -26.66 -14.50 -18.88
CA ILE A 742 -26.28 -15.91 -19.01
C ILE A 742 -24.81 -16.15 -18.70
N PHE A 743 -23.94 -15.22 -19.09
CA PHE A 743 -22.52 -15.30 -18.81
C PHE A 743 -22.12 -14.70 -17.46
N ASP A 744 -23.07 -14.25 -16.65
CA ASP A 744 -22.85 -13.65 -15.33
C ASP A 744 -21.84 -12.48 -15.40
N CYS A 745 -22.02 -11.63 -16.42
CA CYS A 745 -21.23 -10.41 -16.57
C CYS A 745 -21.61 -9.39 -15.49
N HIS A 746 -20.62 -8.59 -15.06
CA HIS A 746 -20.82 -7.60 -14.04
C HIS A 746 -20.25 -6.23 -14.44
N ASP A 747 -20.91 -5.20 -13.97
CA ASP A 747 -20.57 -3.79 -14.05
C ASP A 747 -20.58 -3.25 -15.49
N TYR A 748 -19.86 -3.88 -16.42
CA TYR A 748 -19.85 -3.51 -17.84
C TYR A 748 -19.36 -4.66 -18.72
N ALA A 749 -19.83 -4.66 -19.97
CA ALA A 749 -19.35 -5.60 -21.01
C ALA A 749 -19.58 -5.01 -22.40
N ARG A 750 -18.94 -5.61 -23.41
CA ARG A 750 -19.21 -5.36 -24.83
C ARG A 750 -19.60 -6.66 -25.51
N VAL A 751 -20.75 -6.64 -26.22
CA VAL A 751 -21.22 -7.75 -27.04
C VAL A 751 -21.07 -7.36 -28.52
N GLU A 752 -20.39 -8.21 -29.28
CA GLU A 752 -20.23 -8.00 -30.73
C GLU A 752 -21.33 -8.76 -31.48
N VAL A 753 -22.05 -8.06 -32.34
CA VAL A 753 -23.22 -8.56 -33.06
C VAL A 753 -23.08 -8.31 -34.56
N ARG A 754 -23.43 -9.29 -35.38
CA ARG A 754 -23.65 -9.06 -36.79
C ARG A 754 -25.12 -9.09 -37.13
N ILE A 755 -25.53 -8.19 -38.02
CA ILE A 755 -26.90 -8.09 -38.51
C ILE A 755 -26.90 -8.44 -40.00
N ASP A 756 -27.63 -9.47 -40.40
CA ASP A 756 -27.74 -9.85 -41.79
C ASP A 756 -28.57 -8.83 -42.63
N LYS A 757 -28.57 -9.01 -43.96
CA LYS A 757 -29.36 -8.16 -44.89
C LYS A 757 -30.87 -8.22 -44.65
N ALA A 758 -31.36 -9.23 -43.94
CA ALA A 758 -32.78 -9.35 -43.57
C ALA A 758 -33.11 -8.71 -42.22
N GLY A 759 -32.08 -8.21 -41.49
CA GLY A 759 -32.23 -7.57 -40.19
C GLY A 759 -32.22 -8.54 -39.02
N ASN A 760 -31.69 -9.76 -39.18
CA ASN A 760 -31.56 -10.70 -38.09
C ASN A 760 -30.20 -10.47 -37.39
N PRO A 761 -30.18 -10.26 -36.07
CA PRO A 761 -28.94 -10.11 -35.30
C PRO A 761 -28.36 -11.46 -34.88
N TYR A 762 -27.03 -11.59 -34.85
CA TYR A 762 -26.27 -12.77 -34.44
C TYR A 762 -25.14 -12.37 -33.53
N ILE A 763 -25.06 -12.90 -32.31
CA ILE A 763 -23.99 -12.64 -31.36
C ILE A 763 -22.72 -13.38 -31.84
N LEU A 764 -21.63 -12.63 -32.00
CA LEU A 764 -20.31 -13.16 -32.35
C LEU A 764 -19.50 -13.55 -31.12
N GLU A 765 -19.36 -12.60 -30.20
CA GLU A 765 -18.60 -12.80 -28.95
C GLU A 765 -19.10 -11.83 -27.87
N ILE A 766 -18.67 -12.14 -26.64
CA ILE A 766 -18.93 -11.33 -25.44
C ILE A 766 -17.59 -11.03 -24.81
N ASN A 767 -17.28 -9.76 -24.64
CA ASN A 767 -16.12 -9.29 -23.92
C ASN A 767 -16.53 -8.70 -22.57
N PRO A 768 -16.25 -9.40 -21.45
CA PRO A 768 -16.62 -8.97 -20.09
C PRO A 768 -15.63 -7.98 -19.47
N ASN A 769 -14.51 -7.69 -20.16
CA ASN A 769 -13.49 -6.71 -19.76
C ASN A 769 -12.99 -5.94 -21.00
N PRO A 770 -13.92 -5.25 -21.72
CA PRO A 770 -13.52 -4.49 -22.89
C PRO A 770 -12.68 -3.29 -22.48
N SER A 771 -11.77 -2.86 -23.36
CA SER A 771 -11.03 -1.62 -23.14
C SER A 771 -11.98 -0.44 -22.91
N ILE A 772 -11.71 0.30 -21.85
CA ILE A 772 -12.45 1.50 -21.45
C ILE A 772 -11.55 2.75 -21.50
N ASN A 773 -10.54 2.73 -22.37
CA ASN A 773 -9.70 3.89 -22.60
C ASN A 773 -10.50 5.06 -23.17
N MET A 774 -10.03 6.27 -22.93
CA MET A 774 -10.71 7.47 -23.42
C MET A 774 -10.82 7.43 -24.95
N GLY A 775 -12.06 7.49 -25.47
CA GLY A 775 -12.36 7.42 -26.90
C GLY A 775 -12.72 6.03 -27.41
N ASP A 776 -12.53 4.98 -26.63
CA ASP A 776 -12.95 3.63 -27.01
C ASP A 776 -14.47 3.49 -27.08
N CYS A 777 -14.94 2.35 -27.58
CA CYS A 777 -16.35 2.13 -27.88
C CYS A 777 -17.24 2.34 -26.65
N VAL A 778 -16.94 1.72 -25.52
CA VAL A 778 -17.80 1.76 -24.33
C VAL A 778 -17.90 3.18 -23.75
N PRO A 779 -16.79 3.90 -23.46
CA PRO A 779 -16.85 5.29 -23.00
C PRO A 779 -17.51 6.23 -24.01
N ALA A 780 -17.25 6.05 -25.32
CA ALA A 780 -17.85 6.89 -26.36
C ALA A 780 -19.37 6.70 -26.43
N CYS A 781 -19.87 5.47 -26.28
CA CYS A 781 -21.31 5.20 -26.18
C CYS A 781 -21.93 5.76 -24.88
N ALA A 782 -21.20 5.72 -23.77
CA ALA A 782 -21.63 6.31 -22.49
C ALA A 782 -21.76 7.84 -22.61
N GLN A 783 -20.82 8.49 -23.30
CA GLN A 783 -20.86 9.94 -23.53
C GLN A 783 -22.13 10.39 -24.24
N MET A 784 -22.69 9.57 -25.12
CA MET A 784 -23.96 9.88 -25.80
C MET A 784 -25.18 9.87 -24.87
N THR A 785 -25.06 9.27 -23.70
CA THR A 785 -26.10 9.31 -22.66
C THR A 785 -25.92 10.48 -21.70
N GLY A 786 -24.92 11.33 -21.92
CA GLY A 786 -24.61 12.49 -21.09
C GLY A 786 -23.54 12.23 -20.02
N LEU A 787 -22.98 11.02 -19.95
CA LEU A 787 -21.87 10.68 -19.04
C LEU A 787 -20.54 11.09 -19.70
N ASN A 788 -19.84 12.09 -19.16
CA ASN A 788 -18.46 12.32 -19.56
C ASN A 788 -17.56 11.15 -19.08
N TYR A 789 -16.30 11.16 -19.42
CA TYR A 789 -15.40 10.03 -19.09
C TYR A 789 -15.28 9.82 -17.59
N GLU A 790 -15.15 10.90 -16.82
CA GLU A 790 -15.04 10.87 -15.37
C GLU A 790 -16.33 10.32 -14.73
N ASP A 791 -17.48 10.74 -15.22
CA ASP A 791 -18.78 10.23 -14.76
C ASP A 791 -18.99 8.75 -15.11
N PHE A 792 -18.49 8.32 -16.26
CA PHE A 792 -18.54 6.93 -16.69
C PHE A 792 -17.68 6.03 -15.79
N ILE A 793 -16.45 6.43 -15.47
CA ILE A 793 -15.55 5.68 -14.56
C ILE A 793 -16.15 5.65 -13.15
N GLU A 794 -16.70 6.77 -12.68
CA GLU A 794 -17.39 6.85 -11.39
C GLU A 794 -18.62 5.94 -11.35
N GLU A 795 -19.39 5.85 -12.45
CA GLU A 795 -20.56 4.99 -12.55
C GLU A 795 -20.19 3.49 -12.46
N ILE A 796 -19.11 3.06 -13.10
CA ILE A 796 -18.59 1.68 -12.95
C ILE A 796 -18.23 1.41 -11.48
N LEU A 797 -17.49 2.33 -10.86
CA LEU A 797 -17.12 2.19 -9.45
C LEU A 797 -18.34 2.13 -8.54
N ARG A 798 -19.34 2.97 -8.79
CA ARG A 798 -20.60 3.00 -8.06
C ARG A 798 -21.39 1.69 -8.19
N GLU A 799 -21.52 1.17 -9.42
CA GLU A 799 -22.21 -0.11 -9.68
C GLU A 799 -21.48 -1.28 -9.00
N THR A 800 -20.13 -1.26 -9.01
CA THR A 800 -19.32 -2.23 -8.27
C THR A 800 -19.62 -2.18 -6.77
N VAL A 801 -19.56 -1.00 -6.16
CA VAL A 801 -19.82 -0.85 -4.71
C VAL A 801 -21.24 -1.30 -4.35
N LEU A 802 -22.23 -0.94 -5.15
CA LEU A 802 -23.62 -1.37 -4.95
C LEU A 802 -23.75 -2.89 -5.04
N ARG A 803 -23.11 -3.52 -6.02
CA ARG A 803 -23.09 -4.99 -6.19
C ARG A 803 -22.53 -5.70 -4.95
N TYR A 804 -21.38 -5.26 -4.43
CA TYR A 804 -20.79 -5.84 -3.21
C TYR A 804 -21.58 -5.54 -1.94
N ARG A 805 -22.34 -4.44 -1.93
CA ARG A 805 -23.23 -4.07 -0.84
C ARG A 805 -24.54 -4.87 -0.83
N GLU A 806 -25.16 -5.05 -2.00
CA GLU A 806 -26.48 -5.66 -2.15
C GLU A 806 -26.40 -7.18 -2.30
N ARG A 807 -25.45 -7.66 -3.10
CA ARG A 807 -25.18 -9.09 -3.25
C ARG A 807 -23.69 -9.34 -3.20
N PRO A 808 -23.23 -10.20 -2.31
CA PRO A 808 -21.86 -10.69 -2.37
C PRO A 808 -21.65 -11.45 -3.71
N PRO A 809 -20.54 -11.22 -4.44
CA PRO A 809 -20.39 -11.59 -5.85
C PRO A 809 -20.38 -13.10 -6.12
N TYR A 810 -20.11 -13.95 -5.14
CA TYR A 810 -20.12 -15.39 -5.27
C TYR A 810 -20.67 -16.08 -4.05
N PHE A 811 -21.72 -16.87 -4.22
CA PHE A 811 -22.27 -17.66 -3.13
C PHE A 811 -21.27 -18.72 -2.61
N HIS A 812 -20.41 -19.28 -3.44
CA HIS A 812 -19.40 -20.27 -3.04
C HIS A 812 -18.20 -19.64 -2.32
N LEU A 813 -17.87 -18.40 -2.59
CA LEU A 813 -16.88 -17.64 -1.82
C LEU A 813 -17.48 -17.08 -0.54
N GLN A 814 -18.78 -16.75 -0.57
CA GLN A 814 -19.51 -16.31 0.61
C GLN A 814 -19.57 -17.35 1.72
N SER A 815 -19.78 -18.62 1.38
CA SER A 815 -19.81 -19.67 2.39
C SER A 815 -18.49 -19.80 3.14
N SER A 816 -17.38 -19.48 2.51
CA SER A 816 -16.06 -19.45 3.16
C SER A 816 -15.78 -18.14 3.90
N LEU A 817 -16.36 -17.01 3.49
CA LEU A 817 -16.25 -15.73 4.17
C LEU A 817 -17.20 -15.61 5.37
N VAL A 818 -18.39 -16.17 5.30
CA VAL A 818 -19.38 -16.16 6.39
C VAL A 818 -19.11 -17.23 7.43
N SER A 819 -18.47 -18.35 7.07
CA SER A 819 -18.06 -19.40 8.01
C SER A 819 -16.73 -19.13 8.70
N LEU A 820 -16.03 -18.10 8.34
CA LEU A 820 -14.78 -17.62 8.92
C LEU A 820 -15.02 -16.46 9.89
#